data_3cbc439999814f73eb6af615f5b6ea26
#
_entry.id   3cbc439999814f73eb6af615f5b6ea26
#
_cell.length_a   1.000
_cell.length_b   1.000
_cell.length_c   1.000
_cell.angle_alpha   90.00
_cell.angle_beta   90.00
_cell.angle_gamma   90.00
#
_symmetry.space_group_name_H-M   'P 1'
#
loop_
_entity.id
_entity.type
_entity.pdbx_description
1 polymer ?
#
loop_
_entity_poly.entity_id
_entity_poly.type
_entity_poly.pdbx_seq_one_letter_code
_entity_poly.pdbx_strand_id
1 'polypeptide(L)'
;MTRRTPSPRGPRVASLQLELGAADRLAALIEESGEPLAPERAAGALLALPRVPGELARRVLEEVVRDDARLVSHDDGRVGLVGLAPPPSTPLARAVWTVVDLETTGVGASARIVEIGAVRLEGGEQTGTLSRLVDPGIPMPTRITQITGIRDRDLAGAGPLRPALAEFLRLARGSVLVAHNAAFDVGMLDRALMRLDGTRIGMRVLDTVGLARRLLAGRIARFDLASVSDRFDVTVRPCHRALPDALATAEVLLGLIGLAQERGAESAEDVMALALAAPRRARQRRYLATGLPTGPGVYVMRDRLGQALYVGKAGDLRTRVRSYFGSRRQPPRIEGALAALAAIDAAPTGSELEAALAELDLIRRWRPPGNVRDARPDKSVYLRLALAEHAPALGLRTAVREDGAHYAGPFPSRRLATEAAEALRDGYRLRTCRPRLPVDDGRCLRGAAGRCLAHCRGGDDAVAYVRSARALAAWLAGEEAVLDAPLRARLARLVAQQRYEDAARTTRLLDALRRADAQISTIRRARHRTGVLLAPDLDPRHVVAFAVVRGALVAKRRLPRQGDAGLELGAVAAALERAFDPAAALEPRAEGPWLPAERYSEALLLAQAFAGRTPGVVPVACTAPDALALRRVAAARGRVPVREPLPPGRHPRAEELAAVA
;
A
#
# COMPACT_ATOMS: atom_id res chain seq x y z
N MET A 1 -34.94 -18.65 66.70
CA MET A 1 -34.01 -17.68 66.11
C MET A 1 -33.00 -18.46 65.32
N THR A 2 -33.26 -18.71 64.04
CA THR A 2 -32.37 -19.43 63.14
C THR A 2 -31.99 -18.47 62.03
N ARG A 3 -30.71 -18.09 61.98
CA ARG A 3 -30.12 -17.26 60.94
C ARG A 3 -30.02 -18.07 59.66
N ARG A 4 -30.69 -17.61 58.60
CA ARG A 4 -30.48 -18.07 57.22
C ARG A 4 -29.22 -17.41 56.66
N THR A 5 -28.24 -18.21 56.28
CA THR A 5 -27.10 -17.83 55.48
C THR A 5 -27.52 -17.65 53.98
N PRO A 6 -27.08 -16.64 53.28
CA PRO A 6 -27.38 -16.50 51.85
C PRO A 6 -26.46 -17.42 51.03
N SER A 7 -27.06 -18.16 50.10
CA SER A 7 -26.42 -18.98 49.07
C SER A 7 -25.54 -18.14 48.12
N PRO A 8 -24.37 -18.61 47.67
CA PRO A 8 -23.53 -17.89 46.73
C PRO A 8 -24.18 -17.89 45.35
N ARG A 9 -24.38 -16.71 44.80
CA ARG A 9 -24.78 -16.53 43.39
C ARG A 9 -23.65 -17.01 42.50
N GLY A 10 -23.90 -18.04 41.68
CA GLY A 10 -23.01 -18.52 40.61
C GLY A 10 -22.75 -17.47 39.52
N PRO A 11 -21.75 -17.65 38.70
CA PRO A 11 -21.25 -16.60 37.82
C PRO A 11 -22.26 -16.25 36.72
N ARG A 12 -22.51 -14.95 36.56
CA ARG A 12 -23.29 -14.34 35.47
C ARG A 12 -22.53 -14.42 34.13
N VAL A 13 -22.40 -15.61 33.56
CA VAL A 13 -21.75 -15.77 32.23
C VAL A 13 -22.79 -15.94 31.12
N ALA A 14 -24.04 -16.28 31.46
CA ALA A 14 -25.07 -16.55 30.45
C ALA A 14 -25.77 -15.29 29.90
N SER A 15 -25.75 -14.15 30.59
CA SER A 15 -26.42 -12.92 30.15
C SER A 15 -25.60 -12.10 29.14
N LEU A 16 -24.28 -12.19 29.18
CA LEU A 16 -23.41 -11.45 28.21
C LEU A 16 -23.41 -12.07 26.81
N GLN A 17 -23.70 -13.36 26.66
CA GLN A 17 -23.79 -14.02 25.35
C GLN A 17 -25.15 -13.83 24.65
N LEU A 18 -26.18 -13.45 25.36
CA LEU A 18 -27.51 -13.15 24.80
C LEU A 18 -27.68 -11.68 24.39
N GLU A 19 -26.94 -10.75 25.00
CA GLU A 19 -26.97 -9.31 24.64
C GLU A 19 -26.14 -8.93 23.42
N LEU A 20 -25.22 -9.78 22.99
CA LEU A 20 -24.53 -9.64 21.69
C LEU A 20 -25.39 -10.10 20.49
N GLY A 21 -26.67 -10.14 20.64
CA GLY A 21 -27.27 -11.17 19.89
C GLY A 21 -28.28 -10.75 18.83
N ALA A 22 -29.32 -10.04 19.10
CA ALA A 22 -30.43 -9.91 18.16
C ALA A 22 -30.16 -8.86 17.09
N ALA A 23 -29.74 -7.66 17.48
CA ALA A 23 -29.46 -6.57 16.57
C ALA A 23 -28.21 -6.82 15.71
N ASP A 24 -27.15 -7.39 16.28
CA ASP A 24 -25.93 -7.74 15.54
C ASP A 24 -26.16 -8.89 14.56
N ARG A 25 -26.96 -9.89 14.94
CA ARG A 25 -27.35 -10.99 14.01
C ARG A 25 -28.25 -10.48 12.91
N LEU A 26 -29.19 -9.58 13.21
CA LEU A 26 -30.06 -9.00 12.21
C LEU A 26 -29.29 -8.11 11.24
N ALA A 27 -28.39 -7.28 11.76
CA ALA A 27 -27.50 -6.47 10.93
C ALA A 27 -26.64 -7.32 10.00
N ALA A 28 -26.03 -8.41 10.49
CA ALA A 28 -25.26 -9.33 9.68
C ALA A 28 -26.08 -10.02 8.59
N LEU A 29 -27.32 -10.43 8.91
CA LEU A 29 -28.24 -11.06 7.93
C LEU A 29 -28.68 -10.08 6.83
N ILE A 30 -28.92 -8.82 7.19
CA ILE A 30 -29.29 -7.77 6.21
C ILE A 30 -28.06 -7.43 5.35
N GLU A 31 -26.86 -7.37 5.92
CA GLU A 31 -25.60 -7.19 5.19
C GLU A 31 -25.34 -8.35 4.21
N GLU A 32 -25.59 -9.60 4.64
CA GLU A 32 -25.44 -10.78 3.82
C GLU A 32 -26.47 -10.83 2.68
N SER A 33 -27.70 -10.40 2.94
CA SER A 33 -28.78 -10.30 1.95
C SER A 33 -28.51 -9.20 0.92
N GLY A 34 -27.82 -8.12 1.32
CA GLY A 34 -27.61 -6.91 0.49
C GLY A 34 -28.88 -6.09 0.25
N GLU A 35 -30.02 -6.45 0.86
CA GLU A 35 -31.31 -5.80 0.74
C GLU A 35 -32.11 -5.90 2.04
N PRO A 36 -33.08 -4.99 2.30
CA PRO A 36 -33.96 -5.09 3.46
C PRO A 36 -34.74 -6.41 3.49
N LEU A 37 -34.79 -7.02 4.67
CA LEU A 37 -35.42 -8.33 4.88
C LEU A 37 -36.92 -8.18 5.23
N ALA A 38 -37.74 -9.08 4.69
CA ALA A 38 -39.12 -9.21 5.10
C ALA A 38 -39.22 -9.60 6.59
N PRO A 39 -40.22 -9.12 7.35
CA PRO A 39 -40.32 -9.33 8.78
C PRO A 39 -40.25 -10.81 9.18
N GLU A 40 -40.96 -11.68 8.48
CA GLU A 40 -41.02 -13.10 8.77
C GLU A 40 -39.66 -13.79 8.58
N ARG A 41 -38.89 -13.38 7.56
CA ARG A 41 -37.55 -13.91 7.28
C ARG A 41 -36.55 -13.43 8.32
N ALA A 42 -36.60 -12.15 8.68
CA ALA A 42 -35.73 -11.55 9.68
C ALA A 42 -35.97 -12.14 11.08
N ALA A 43 -37.22 -12.19 11.52
CA ALA A 43 -37.60 -12.77 12.82
C ALA A 43 -37.36 -14.30 12.85
N GLY A 44 -37.62 -15.02 11.74
CA GLY A 44 -37.33 -16.44 11.62
C GLY A 44 -35.86 -16.77 11.83
N ALA A 45 -34.98 -15.98 11.26
CA ALA A 45 -33.53 -16.12 11.44
C ALA A 45 -33.08 -15.75 12.86
N LEU A 46 -33.66 -14.72 13.47
CA LEU A 46 -33.34 -14.32 14.85
C LEU A 46 -33.77 -15.38 15.87
N LEU A 47 -34.96 -15.95 15.71
CA LEU A 47 -35.55 -16.92 16.61
C LEU A 47 -35.17 -18.37 16.28
N ALA A 48 -34.41 -18.59 15.22
CA ALA A 48 -34.10 -19.91 14.66
C ALA A 48 -35.36 -20.76 14.37
N LEU A 49 -36.44 -20.11 13.90
CA LEU A 49 -37.72 -20.75 13.56
C LEU A 49 -37.96 -20.74 12.06
N PRO A 50 -38.41 -21.85 11.46
CA PRO A 50 -38.64 -21.95 10.03
C PRO A 50 -39.86 -21.14 9.52
N ARG A 51 -40.79 -20.80 10.42
CA ARG A 51 -41.95 -19.93 10.16
C ARG A 51 -42.30 -19.14 11.40
N VAL A 52 -42.44 -17.82 11.25
CA VAL A 52 -42.89 -16.90 12.30
C VAL A 52 -44.16 -16.20 11.81
N PRO A 53 -45.29 -16.17 12.58
CA PRO A 53 -46.45 -15.39 12.21
C PRO A 53 -46.10 -13.91 12.04
N GLY A 54 -46.67 -13.24 11.01
CA GLY A 54 -46.29 -11.89 10.64
C GLY A 54 -46.49 -10.85 11.75
N GLU A 55 -47.47 -11.01 12.62
CA GLU A 55 -47.67 -10.11 13.77
C GLU A 55 -46.61 -10.29 14.86
N LEU A 56 -46.24 -11.53 15.15
CA LEU A 56 -45.13 -11.83 16.07
C LEU A 56 -43.78 -11.34 15.49
N ALA A 57 -43.57 -11.55 14.19
CA ALA A 57 -42.38 -11.08 13.51
C ALA A 57 -42.23 -9.56 13.63
N ARG A 58 -43.29 -8.80 13.38
CA ARG A 58 -43.27 -7.33 13.52
C ARG A 58 -42.96 -6.89 14.95
N ARG A 59 -43.60 -7.46 15.95
CA ARG A 59 -43.36 -7.14 17.38
C ARG A 59 -41.90 -7.37 17.80
N VAL A 60 -41.34 -8.53 17.43
CA VAL A 60 -39.95 -8.86 17.73
C VAL A 60 -38.98 -7.88 17.07
N LEU A 61 -39.25 -7.52 15.82
CA LEU A 61 -38.37 -6.61 15.08
C LEU A 61 -38.52 -5.16 15.51
N GLU A 62 -39.72 -4.71 15.91
CA GLU A 62 -39.93 -3.37 16.48
C GLU A 62 -39.10 -3.15 17.74
N GLU A 63 -38.99 -4.16 18.60
CA GLU A 63 -38.13 -4.10 19.78
C GLU A 63 -36.65 -4.03 19.42
N VAL A 64 -36.19 -4.89 18.50
CA VAL A 64 -34.79 -4.95 18.08
C VAL A 64 -34.37 -3.69 17.31
N VAL A 65 -35.26 -3.13 16.48
CA VAL A 65 -35.01 -1.92 15.69
C VAL A 65 -35.04 -0.66 16.56
N ARG A 66 -35.89 -0.63 17.59
CA ARG A 66 -35.99 0.52 18.52
C ARG A 66 -34.69 0.72 19.29
N ASP A 67 -34.02 -0.36 19.65
CA ASP A 67 -32.86 -0.34 20.54
C ASP A 67 -31.51 -0.21 19.79
N ASP A 68 -31.50 -0.26 18.44
CA ASP A 68 -30.28 -0.17 17.65
C ASP A 68 -30.39 0.84 16.50
N ALA A 69 -29.70 1.95 16.63
CA ALA A 69 -29.68 3.05 15.66
C ALA A 69 -29.12 2.66 14.26
N ARG A 70 -28.59 1.44 14.09
CA ARG A 70 -28.13 0.91 12.78
C ARG A 70 -29.30 0.34 11.97
N LEU A 71 -30.39 -0.04 12.62
CA LEU A 71 -31.53 -0.68 12.01
C LEU A 71 -32.63 0.34 11.67
N VAL A 72 -33.37 0.10 10.60
CA VAL A 72 -34.50 0.93 10.17
C VAL A 72 -35.63 0.07 9.67
N SER A 73 -36.85 0.39 10.08
CA SER A 73 -38.08 -0.16 9.47
C SER A 73 -38.50 0.70 8.28
N HIS A 74 -38.77 0.06 7.15
CA HIS A 74 -39.30 0.69 5.93
C HIS A 74 -40.83 0.71 5.96
N ASP A 75 -41.45 1.59 5.15
CA ASP A 75 -42.92 1.73 5.05
C ASP A 75 -43.62 0.43 4.60
N ASP A 76 -42.92 -0.45 3.88
CA ASP A 76 -43.39 -1.77 3.47
C ASP A 76 -43.23 -2.86 4.56
N GLY A 77 -42.80 -2.47 5.76
CA GLY A 77 -42.60 -3.34 6.90
C GLY A 77 -41.28 -4.12 6.88
N ARG A 78 -40.46 -4.01 5.86
CA ARG A 78 -39.12 -4.63 5.84
C ARG A 78 -38.19 -3.94 6.83
N VAL A 79 -37.21 -4.69 7.31
CA VAL A 79 -36.15 -4.16 8.17
C VAL A 79 -34.84 -4.13 7.41
N GLY A 80 -34.22 -2.95 7.38
CA GLY A 80 -32.95 -2.67 6.72
C GLY A 80 -31.92 -2.08 7.70
N LEU A 81 -30.70 -1.90 7.19
CA LEU A 81 -29.69 -1.10 7.89
C LEU A 81 -29.77 0.36 7.43
N VAL A 82 -29.64 1.28 8.36
CA VAL A 82 -29.44 2.70 8.06
C VAL A 82 -28.21 2.84 7.18
N GLY A 83 -28.42 3.13 5.87
CA GLY A 83 -27.37 3.20 4.86
C GLY A 83 -27.28 2.00 3.90
N LEU A 84 -28.09 0.95 4.05
CA LEU A 84 -28.22 -0.15 3.06
C LEU A 84 -29.39 0.04 2.08
N ALA A 85 -30.45 0.77 2.48
CA ALA A 85 -31.37 1.28 1.46
C ALA A 85 -30.63 2.41 0.73
N PRO A 86 -30.46 2.32 -0.60
CA PRO A 86 -30.07 3.52 -1.34
C PRO A 86 -31.14 4.59 -1.00
N PRO A 87 -30.75 5.80 -0.54
CA PRO A 87 -31.72 6.89 -0.50
C PRO A 87 -32.32 6.96 -1.91
N PRO A 88 -33.58 7.42 -2.06
CA PRO A 88 -34.17 7.54 -3.39
C PRO A 88 -33.19 8.29 -4.27
N SER A 89 -32.71 7.63 -5.32
CA SER A 89 -31.59 8.14 -6.13
C SER A 89 -32.01 9.49 -6.72
N THR A 90 -31.30 10.56 -6.33
CA THR A 90 -31.56 11.89 -6.88
C THR A 90 -30.84 12.00 -8.22
N PRO A 91 -31.54 11.97 -9.36
CA PRO A 91 -30.91 12.13 -10.67
C PRO A 91 -30.04 13.38 -10.71
N LEU A 92 -28.89 13.33 -11.37
CA LEU A 92 -27.95 14.46 -11.43
C LEU A 92 -28.60 15.75 -11.96
N ALA A 93 -29.57 15.61 -12.90
CA ALA A 93 -30.36 16.73 -13.41
C ALA A 93 -31.28 17.42 -12.37
N ARG A 94 -31.49 16.79 -11.21
CA ARG A 94 -32.27 17.34 -10.08
C ARG A 94 -31.44 17.47 -8.80
N ALA A 95 -30.17 17.15 -8.87
CA ALA A 95 -29.29 17.21 -7.72
C ALA A 95 -29.04 18.66 -7.31
N VAL A 96 -29.10 18.89 -6.02
CA VAL A 96 -28.85 20.22 -5.43
C VAL A 96 -27.54 20.15 -4.63
N TRP A 97 -26.61 21.02 -5.00
CA TRP A 97 -25.31 21.13 -4.37
C TRP A 97 -25.11 22.52 -3.80
N THR A 98 -24.55 22.67 -2.62
CA THR A 98 -24.07 23.95 -2.11
C THR A 98 -22.57 23.83 -1.88
N VAL A 99 -21.82 24.52 -2.72
CA VAL A 99 -20.36 24.62 -2.60
C VAL A 99 -20.04 25.70 -1.59
N VAL A 100 -19.16 25.43 -0.65
CA VAL A 100 -18.71 26.37 0.37
C VAL A 100 -17.19 26.40 0.44
N ASP A 101 -16.68 27.59 0.66
CA ASP A 101 -15.30 27.85 1.02
C ASP A 101 -15.26 28.89 2.16
N LEU A 102 -14.31 28.74 3.07
CA LEU A 102 -14.20 29.57 4.27
C LEU A 102 -12.80 30.15 4.40
N GLU A 103 -12.73 31.47 4.62
CA GLU A 103 -11.50 32.07 5.13
C GLU A 103 -11.55 32.18 6.64
N THR A 104 -10.41 32.00 7.29
CA THR A 104 -10.33 31.88 8.74
C THR A 104 -9.07 32.56 9.30
N THR A 105 -9.06 32.85 10.60
CA THR A 105 -7.86 33.39 11.29
C THR A 105 -6.73 32.33 11.41
N GLY A 106 -6.87 31.12 10.89
CA GLY A 106 -5.90 30.03 10.92
C GLY A 106 -6.52 28.65 10.93
N VAL A 107 -5.75 27.61 11.25
CA VAL A 107 -6.19 26.20 11.15
C VAL A 107 -6.40 25.49 12.51
N GLY A 108 -6.11 26.14 13.62
CA GLY A 108 -6.16 25.52 14.97
C GLY A 108 -7.56 25.51 15.59
N ALA A 109 -7.67 24.98 16.82
CA ALA A 109 -8.91 24.92 17.59
C ALA A 109 -9.47 26.32 17.97
N SER A 110 -8.59 27.34 18.06
CA SER A 110 -8.94 28.74 18.33
C SER A 110 -9.26 29.53 17.07
N ALA A 111 -9.09 28.96 15.86
CA ALA A 111 -9.39 29.63 14.62
C ALA A 111 -10.86 30.03 14.52
N ARG A 112 -11.12 31.19 13.91
CA ARG A 112 -12.45 31.77 13.71
C ARG A 112 -12.69 32.04 12.23
N ILE A 113 -13.95 31.95 11.80
CA ILE A 113 -14.37 32.26 10.44
C ILE A 113 -14.32 33.76 10.26
N VAL A 114 -13.76 34.23 9.14
CA VAL A 114 -13.69 35.66 8.75
C VAL A 114 -14.40 35.96 7.42
N GLU A 115 -14.56 34.94 6.56
CA GLU A 115 -15.36 35.06 5.34
C GLU A 115 -16.08 33.74 5.06
N ILE A 116 -17.35 33.82 4.58
CA ILE A 116 -18.13 32.69 4.07
C ILE A 116 -18.44 32.95 2.62
N GLY A 117 -17.95 32.14 1.71
CA GLY A 117 -18.32 32.08 0.31
C GLY A 117 -19.12 30.82 0.02
N ALA A 118 -20.27 30.96 -0.64
CA ALA A 118 -21.02 29.79 -1.04
C ALA A 118 -21.72 29.98 -2.38
N VAL A 119 -21.89 28.87 -3.11
CA VAL A 119 -22.55 28.80 -4.43
C VAL A 119 -23.55 27.67 -4.39
N ARG A 120 -24.80 27.92 -4.73
CA ARG A 120 -25.84 26.90 -4.89
C ARG A 120 -25.99 26.52 -6.35
N LEU A 121 -25.97 25.24 -6.64
CA LEU A 121 -26.21 24.65 -7.95
C LEU A 121 -27.45 23.75 -7.89
N GLU A 122 -28.34 23.87 -8.87
CA GLU A 122 -29.50 22.98 -9.06
C GLU A 122 -29.49 22.45 -10.50
N GLY A 123 -29.43 21.13 -10.65
CA GLY A 123 -29.34 20.51 -11.99
C GLY A 123 -28.10 20.92 -12.80
N GLY A 124 -27.06 21.44 -12.15
CA GLY A 124 -25.85 21.98 -12.79
C GLY A 124 -25.85 23.48 -13.03
N GLU A 125 -26.96 24.15 -12.83
CA GLU A 125 -27.06 25.61 -12.99
C GLU A 125 -26.88 26.34 -11.65
N GLN A 126 -26.23 27.52 -11.68
CA GLN A 126 -26.05 28.35 -10.50
C GLN A 126 -27.34 29.08 -10.16
N THR A 127 -27.93 28.82 -9.00
CA THR A 127 -29.20 29.42 -8.55
C THR A 127 -29.06 30.38 -7.39
N GLY A 128 -27.88 30.47 -6.76
CA GLY A 128 -27.64 31.40 -5.67
C GLY A 128 -26.18 31.50 -5.27
N THR A 129 -25.84 32.63 -4.68
CA THR A 129 -24.50 32.92 -4.12
C THR A 129 -24.58 33.58 -2.77
N LEU A 130 -23.57 33.41 -1.96
CA LEU A 130 -23.35 34.09 -0.70
C LEU A 130 -21.90 34.55 -0.61
N SER A 131 -21.69 35.80 -0.23
CA SER A 131 -20.38 36.32 0.18
C SER A 131 -20.58 37.19 1.41
N ARG A 132 -20.00 36.80 2.53
CA ARG A 132 -20.13 37.49 3.80
C ARG A 132 -18.81 37.53 4.55
N LEU A 133 -18.34 38.75 4.79
CA LEU A 133 -17.29 38.98 5.78
C LEU A 133 -17.90 38.90 7.18
N VAL A 134 -17.12 38.43 8.13
CA VAL A 134 -17.50 38.18 9.51
C VAL A 134 -16.43 38.76 10.43
N ASP A 135 -16.82 39.53 11.42
CA ASP A 135 -15.91 39.98 12.47
C ASP A 135 -15.56 38.78 13.39
N PRO A 136 -14.31 38.35 13.40
CA PRO A 136 -13.87 37.24 14.28
C PRO A 136 -13.73 37.68 15.75
N GLY A 137 -13.80 38.98 16.07
CA GLY A 137 -13.59 39.55 17.39
C GLY A 137 -12.15 39.38 17.91
N ILE A 138 -11.21 39.12 17.03
CA ILE A 138 -9.75 39.06 17.29
C ILE A 138 -9.00 39.60 16.07
N PRO A 139 -7.81 40.21 16.25
CA PRO A 139 -7.01 40.72 15.12
C PRO A 139 -6.64 39.61 14.14
N MET A 140 -6.55 39.97 12.86
CA MET A 140 -6.10 39.09 11.80
C MET A 140 -4.59 38.82 11.93
N PRO A 141 -4.18 37.53 12.00
CA PRO A 141 -2.76 37.20 11.98
C PRO A 141 -2.09 37.65 10.67
N THR A 142 -0.93 38.30 10.76
CA THR A 142 -0.21 38.87 9.60
C THR A 142 -0.01 37.86 8.47
N ARG A 143 0.31 36.61 8.81
CA ARG A 143 0.49 35.54 7.82
C ARG A 143 -0.80 35.22 7.06
N ILE A 144 -1.95 35.25 7.72
CA ILE A 144 -3.25 34.99 7.09
C ILE A 144 -3.63 36.15 6.20
N THR A 145 -3.44 37.40 6.68
CA THR A 145 -3.61 38.60 5.85
C THR A 145 -2.78 38.57 4.57
N GLN A 146 -1.54 38.06 4.63
CA GLN A 146 -0.70 37.90 3.43
C GLN A 146 -1.27 36.89 2.42
N ILE A 147 -1.94 35.85 2.89
CA ILE A 147 -2.53 34.78 2.05
C ILE A 147 -3.88 35.23 1.46
N THR A 148 -4.79 35.73 2.30
CA THR A 148 -6.19 36.04 1.94
C THR A 148 -6.40 37.46 1.45
N GLY A 149 -5.46 38.36 1.74
CA GLY A 149 -5.60 39.78 1.51
C GLY A 149 -6.55 40.48 2.49
N ILE A 150 -7.26 39.75 3.36
CA ILE A 150 -8.23 40.30 4.33
C ILE A 150 -7.48 40.95 5.49
N ARG A 151 -7.82 42.20 5.79
CA ARG A 151 -7.21 43.02 6.86
C ARG A 151 -8.24 43.38 7.91
N ASP A 152 -7.82 43.74 9.10
CA ASP A 152 -8.71 44.19 10.18
C ASP A 152 -9.66 45.34 9.73
N ARG A 153 -9.17 46.28 8.90
CA ARG A 153 -9.98 47.35 8.34
C ARG A 153 -11.13 46.85 7.45
N ASP A 154 -10.97 45.71 6.78
CA ASP A 154 -11.97 45.12 5.89
C ASP A 154 -13.07 44.41 6.71
N LEU A 155 -12.73 44.03 7.94
CA LEU A 155 -13.61 43.43 8.92
C LEU A 155 -14.26 44.44 9.84
N ALA A 156 -13.75 45.68 9.86
CA ALA A 156 -14.35 46.78 10.61
C ALA A 156 -15.74 47.11 10.05
N GLY A 157 -16.79 46.75 10.76
CA GLY A 157 -18.19 46.87 10.31
C GLY A 157 -18.77 45.60 9.69
N ALA A 158 -17.99 44.52 9.56
CA ALA A 158 -18.56 43.22 9.28
C ALA A 158 -19.45 42.77 10.45
N GLY A 159 -20.56 42.12 10.11
CA GLY A 159 -21.50 41.63 11.13
C GLY A 159 -20.96 40.42 11.91
N PRO A 160 -21.61 40.07 13.01
CA PRO A 160 -21.25 38.86 13.76
C PRO A 160 -21.55 37.59 12.98
N LEU A 161 -20.91 36.48 13.35
CA LEU A 161 -20.98 35.18 12.66
C LEU A 161 -22.42 34.62 12.57
N ARG A 162 -23.28 34.79 13.60
CA ARG A 162 -24.61 34.17 13.67
C ARG A 162 -25.51 34.50 12.48
N PRO A 163 -25.74 35.79 12.08
CA PRO A 163 -26.52 36.13 10.88
C PRO A 163 -25.94 35.54 9.59
N ALA A 164 -24.62 35.65 9.38
CA ALA A 164 -23.96 35.15 8.18
C ALA A 164 -24.13 33.62 8.06
N LEU A 165 -24.00 32.89 9.19
CA LEU A 165 -24.20 31.45 9.23
C LEU A 165 -25.67 31.06 8.99
N ALA A 166 -26.64 31.86 9.49
CA ALA A 166 -28.07 31.65 9.23
C ALA A 166 -28.42 31.85 7.74
N GLU A 167 -27.82 32.83 7.06
CA GLU A 167 -27.96 33.01 5.62
C GLU A 167 -27.36 31.83 4.84
N PHE A 168 -26.19 31.39 5.23
CA PHE A 168 -25.55 30.23 4.64
C PHE A 168 -26.42 28.96 4.79
N LEU A 169 -26.93 28.67 5.97
CA LEU A 169 -27.78 27.50 6.22
C LEU A 169 -29.11 27.55 5.43
N ARG A 170 -29.65 28.75 5.21
CA ARG A 170 -30.82 28.92 4.32
C ARG A 170 -30.49 28.62 2.87
N LEU A 171 -29.35 29.09 2.37
CA LEU A 171 -28.87 28.81 1.01
C LEU A 171 -28.60 27.31 0.83
N ALA A 172 -28.01 26.66 1.84
CA ALA A 172 -27.61 25.26 1.80
C ALA A 172 -28.78 24.28 2.06
N ARG A 173 -29.97 24.77 2.39
CA ARG A 173 -31.10 23.92 2.75
C ARG A 173 -31.46 22.91 1.65
N GLY A 174 -31.56 21.62 2.00
CA GLY A 174 -31.97 20.57 1.07
C GLY A 174 -30.91 20.18 0.03
N SER A 175 -29.67 20.63 0.17
CA SER A 175 -28.57 20.31 -0.73
C SER A 175 -27.56 19.34 -0.12
N VAL A 176 -26.69 18.82 -0.96
CA VAL A 176 -25.42 18.22 -0.54
C VAL A 176 -24.39 19.33 -0.39
N LEU A 177 -23.75 19.42 0.76
CA LEU A 177 -22.68 20.39 1.00
C LEU A 177 -21.40 19.91 0.32
N VAL A 178 -20.75 20.80 -0.43
CA VAL A 178 -19.54 20.50 -1.20
C VAL A 178 -18.42 21.43 -0.78
N ALA A 179 -17.22 20.95 -0.59
CA ALA A 179 -16.05 21.78 -0.41
C ALA A 179 -14.78 21.09 -0.95
N HIS A 180 -13.74 21.87 -1.22
CA HIS A 180 -12.44 21.36 -1.63
C HIS A 180 -11.55 21.12 -0.40
N ASN A 181 -11.38 19.87 0.03
CA ASN A 181 -10.88 19.45 1.34
C ASN A 181 -11.90 19.70 2.48
N ALA A 182 -13.10 19.18 2.26
CA ALA A 182 -14.29 19.45 3.08
C ALA A 182 -14.12 19.21 4.60
N ALA A 183 -13.14 18.43 5.03
CA ALA A 183 -12.86 18.22 6.45
C ALA A 183 -12.49 19.52 7.18
N PHE A 184 -11.90 20.50 6.48
CA PHE A 184 -11.56 21.79 7.04
C PHE A 184 -12.82 22.65 7.22
N ASP A 185 -13.56 22.90 6.14
CA ASP A 185 -14.72 23.80 6.13
C ASP A 185 -15.85 23.28 7.02
N VAL A 186 -16.20 22.01 6.88
CA VAL A 186 -17.20 21.36 7.73
C VAL A 186 -16.77 21.39 9.19
N GLY A 187 -15.49 21.14 9.49
CA GLY A 187 -14.96 21.22 10.84
C GLY A 187 -15.04 22.62 11.44
N MET A 188 -14.86 23.69 10.63
CA MET A 188 -15.04 25.08 11.07
C MET A 188 -16.51 25.42 11.30
N LEU A 189 -17.39 25.02 10.38
CA LEU A 189 -18.85 25.20 10.53
C LEU A 189 -19.40 24.46 11.75
N ASP A 190 -19.01 23.22 11.95
CA ASP A 190 -19.42 22.42 13.12
C ASP A 190 -18.97 23.08 14.43
N ARG A 191 -17.73 23.57 14.50
CA ARG A 191 -17.25 24.28 15.71
C ARG A 191 -18.01 25.58 15.96
N ALA A 192 -18.34 26.30 14.88
CA ALA A 192 -19.12 27.51 14.98
C ALA A 192 -20.54 27.24 15.48
N LEU A 193 -21.24 26.29 14.88
CA LEU A 193 -22.59 25.86 15.28
C LEU A 193 -22.64 25.32 16.69
N MET A 194 -21.64 24.49 17.06
CA MET A 194 -21.54 23.93 18.41
C MET A 194 -21.39 25.02 19.49
N ARG A 195 -20.64 26.11 19.19
CA ARG A 195 -20.49 27.26 20.11
C ARG A 195 -21.72 28.11 20.19
N LEU A 196 -22.46 28.27 19.09
CA LEU A 196 -23.63 29.18 19.02
C LEU A 196 -24.91 28.51 19.49
N ASP A 197 -25.16 27.27 19.10
CA ASP A 197 -26.45 26.59 19.22
C ASP A 197 -26.36 25.17 19.72
N GLY A 198 -25.16 24.64 20.06
CA GLY A 198 -24.96 23.26 20.52
C GLY A 198 -25.21 22.20 19.44
N THR A 199 -25.27 22.59 18.15
CA THR A 199 -25.61 21.71 17.02
C THR A 199 -24.42 21.51 16.09
N ARG A 200 -24.61 20.67 15.07
CA ARG A 200 -23.67 20.45 13.96
C ARG A 200 -24.40 20.58 12.64
N ILE A 201 -23.62 20.70 11.54
CA ILE A 201 -24.17 20.96 10.21
C ILE A 201 -25.17 19.88 9.73
N GLY A 202 -25.04 18.64 10.15
CA GLY A 202 -25.99 17.54 9.89
C GLY A 202 -26.28 17.21 8.42
N MET A 203 -25.60 17.83 7.46
CA MET A 203 -25.81 17.68 6.02
C MET A 203 -24.95 16.57 5.44
N ARG A 204 -25.37 16.00 4.30
CA ARG A 204 -24.49 15.15 3.49
C ARG A 204 -23.36 16.00 2.90
N VAL A 205 -22.14 15.49 2.90
CA VAL A 205 -20.95 16.24 2.50
C VAL A 205 -20.21 15.49 1.38
N LEU A 206 -19.85 16.21 0.32
CA LEU A 206 -19.00 15.78 -0.78
C LEU A 206 -17.65 16.50 -0.72
N ASP A 207 -16.56 15.75 -0.66
CA ASP A 207 -15.19 16.28 -0.77
C ASP A 207 -14.70 16.18 -2.21
N THR A 208 -14.52 17.31 -2.89
CA THR A 208 -14.03 17.33 -4.27
C THR A 208 -12.59 16.85 -4.39
N VAL A 209 -11.74 16.96 -3.36
CA VAL A 209 -10.39 16.35 -3.35
C VAL A 209 -10.49 14.83 -3.41
N GLY A 210 -11.42 14.23 -2.67
CA GLY A 210 -11.67 12.79 -2.69
C GLY A 210 -12.11 12.31 -4.07
N LEU A 211 -13.05 13.03 -4.66
CA LEU A 211 -13.58 12.75 -6.00
C LEU A 211 -12.52 12.95 -7.10
N ALA A 212 -11.77 14.07 -7.06
CA ALA A 212 -10.68 14.36 -8.00
C ALA A 212 -9.59 13.29 -7.97
N ARG A 213 -9.17 12.85 -6.78
CA ARG A 213 -8.19 11.76 -6.63
C ARG A 213 -8.67 10.45 -7.25
N ARG A 214 -9.97 10.20 -7.24
CA ARG A 214 -10.55 9.00 -7.84
C ARG A 214 -10.62 9.08 -9.36
N LEU A 215 -11.05 10.25 -9.88
CA LEU A 215 -11.35 10.42 -11.30
C LEU A 215 -10.12 10.86 -12.12
N LEU A 216 -9.19 11.59 -11.52
CA LEU A 216 -7.99 12.16 -12.16
C LEU A 216 -6.69 11.46 -11.76
N ALA A 217 -6.74 10.28 -11.11
CA ALA A 217 -5.55 9.51 -10.76
C ALA A 217 -4.66 9.26 -11.98
N GLY A 218 -3.38 9.64 -11.89
CA GLY A 218 -2.41 9.49 -12.97
C GLY A 218 -2.51 10.56 -14.08
N ARG A 219 -3.50 11.48 -14.01
CA ARG A 219 -3.67 12.57 -14.99
C ARG A 219 -3.09 13.90 -14.49
N ILE A 220 -3.07 14.11 -13.18
CA ILE A 220 -2.49 15.29 -12.53
C ILE A 220 -1.60 14.85 -11.34
N ALA A 221 -0.61 15.67 -11.02
CA ALA A 221 0.35 15.37 -9.95
C ALA A 221 -0.13 15.83 -8.57
N ARG A 222 -0.90 16.91 -8.51
CA ARG A 222 -1.41 17.53 -7.28
C ARG A 222 -2.92 17.68 -7.33
N PHE A 223 -3.55 17.71 -6.16
CA PHE A 223 -5.00 17.78 -6.00
C PHE A 223 -5.41 18.97 -5.13
N ASP A 224 -4.59 20.03 -5.10
CA ASP A 224 -5.00 21.33 -4.57
C ASP A 224 -5.95 22.02 -5.56
N LEU A 225 -6.73 22.99 -5.07
CA LEU A 225 -7.78 23.63 -5.88
C LEU A 225 -7.21 24.25 -7.17
N ALA A 226 -6.07 24.92 -7.11
CA ALA A 226 -5.43 25.52 -8.29
C ALA A 226 -5.09 24.46 -9.35
N SER A 227 -4.44 23.35 -8.96
CA SER A 227 -4.05 22.27 -9.89
C SER A 227 -5.26 21.56 -10.52
N VAL A 228 -6.35 21.41 -9.77
CA VAL A 228 -7.58 20.80 -10.31
C VAL A 228 -8.33 21.81 -11.18
N SER A 229 -8.36 23.11 -10.81
CA SER A 229 -8.93 24.20 -11.61
C SER A 229 -8.23 24.34 -12.97
N ASP A 230 -6.90 24.28 -13.00
CA ASP A 230 -6.11 24.27 -14.24
C ASP A 230 -6.47 23.09 -15.15
N ARG A 231 -6.79 21.92 -14.60
CA ARG A 231 -7.17 20.73 -15.39
C ARG A 231 -8.52 20.90 -16.09
N PHE A 232 -9.44 21.66 -15.50
CA PHE A 232 -10.77 21.91 -16.05
C PHE A 232 -10.91 23.26 -16.73
N ASP A 233 -9.82 24.05 -16.76
CA ASP A 233 -9.79 25.39 -17.35
C ASP A 233 -10.93 26.28 -16.83
N VAL A 234 -11.08 26.30 -15.47
CA VAL A 234 -12.18 27.02 -14.84
C VAL A 234 -12.08 28.54 -15.08
N THR A 235 -13.23 29.21 -15.20
CA THR A 235 -13.35 30.63 -15.51
C THR A 235 -12.81 31.50 -14.37
N VAL A 236 -13.14 31.13 -13.13
CA VAL A 236 -12.74 31.87 -11.93
C VAL A 236 -11.49 31.21 -11.33
N ARG A 237 -10.38 31.97 -11.27
CA ARG A 237 -9.13 31.45 -10.67
C ARG A 237 -9.19 31.53 -9.15
N PRO A 238 -8.80 30.48 -8.43
CA PRO A 238 -8.66 30.50 -6.97
C PRO A 238 -7.66 31.58 -6.52
N CYS A 239 -8.03 32.36 -5.50
CA CYS A 239 -7.23 33.49 -5.03
C CYS A 239 -7.22 33.67 -3.51
N HIS A 240 -7.59 32.66 -2.75
CA HIS A 240 -7.75 32.70 -1.29
C HIS A 240 -8.78 33.78 -0.85
N ARG A 241 -9.92 33.78 -1.51
CA ARG A 241 -11.12 34.52 -1.14
C ARG A 241 -12.32 33.57 -1.24
N ALA A 242 -13.15 33.57 -0.23
CA ALA A 242 -14.15 32.53 -0.06
C ALA A 242 -15.14 32.38 -1.24
N LEU A 243 -15.67 33.47 -1.80
CA LEU A 243 -16.58 33.34 -2.93
C LEU A 243 -15.90 32.97 -4.26
N PRO A 244 -14.79 33.58 -4.68
CA PRO A 244 -14.02 33.11 -5.85
C PRO A 244 -13.60 31.62 -5.75
N ASP A 245 -13.15 31.16 -4.60
CA ASP A 245 -12.70 29.77 -4.40
C ASP A 245 -13.90 28.81 -4.39
N ALA A 246 -15.06 29.24 -3.86
CA ALA A 246 -16.30 28.47 -3.98
C ALA A 246 -16.81 28.39 -5.44
N LEU A 247 -16.69 29.48 -6.24
CA LEU A 247 -17.03 29.47 -7.66
C LEU A 247 -16.10 28.53 -8.45
N ALA A 248 -14.79 28.63 -8.25
CA ALA A 248 -13.82 27.72 -8.86
C ALA A 248 -14.11 26.26 -8.48
N THR A 249 -14.43 26.00 -7.21
CA THR A 249 -14.81 24.67 -6.73
C THR A 249 -16.13 24.18 -7.34
N ALA A 250 -17.08 25.07 -7.63
CA ALA A 250 -18.34 24.73 -8.30
C ALA A 250 -18.08 24.28 -9.75
N GLU A 251 -17.26 25.00 -10.52
CA GLU A 251 -16.87 24.59 -11.87
C GLU A 251 -16.08 23.27 -11.86
N VAL A 252 -15.14 23.10 -10.92
CA VAL A 252 -14.42 21.83 -10.69
C VAL A 252 -15.40 20.68 -10.40
N LEU A 253 -16.41 20.91 -9.55
CA LEU A 253 -17.44 19.91 -9.25
C LEU A 253 -18.19 19.48 -10.52
N LEU A 254 -18.61 20.41 -11.35
CA LEU A 254 -19.30 20.10 -12.61
C LEU A 254 -18.41 19.30 -13.56
N GLY A 255 -17.15 19.66 -13.70
CA GLY A 255 -16.18 18.89 -14.48
C GLY A 255 -15.95 17.47 -13.93
N LEU A 256 -15.90 17.31 -12.62
CA LEU A 256 -15.79 16.01 -11.97
C LEU A 256 -17.07 15.17 -12.12
N ILE A 257 -18.24 15.79 -12.08
CA ILE A 257 -19.53 15.13 -12.35
C ILE A 257 -19.55 14.60 -13.80
N GLY A 258 -19.11 15.38 -14.79
CA GLY A 258 -18.97 14.91 -16.17
C GLY A 258 -18.10 13.67 -16.29
N LEU A 259 -16.94 13.64 -15.64
CA LEU A 259 -16.06 12.46 -15.60
C LEU A 259 -16.69 11.27 -14.83
N ALA A 260 -17.54 11.54 -13.84
CA ALA A 260 -18.28 10.50 -13.14
C ALA A 260 -19.38 9.90 -14.03
N GLN A 261 -20.07 10.72 -14.81
CA GLN A 261 -21.07 10.29 -15.79
C GLN A 261 -20.45 9.42 -16.90
N GLU A 262 -19.26 9.74 -17.39
CA GLU A 262 -18.49 8.87 -18.30
C GLU A 262 -18.21 7.47 -17.71
N ARG A 263 -18.30 7.33 -16.38
CA ARG A 263 -18.12 6.06 -15.64
C ARG A 263 -19.46 5.45 -15.16
N GLY A 264 -20.58 5.97 -15.68
CA GLY A 264 -21.91 5.44 -15.41
C GLY A 264 -22.58 5.98 -14.15
N ALA A 265 -22.13 7.11 -13.58
CA ALA A 265 -22.85 7.78 -12.49
C ALA A 265 -24.08 8.51 -13.03
N GLU A 266 -25.27 8.19 -12.51
CA GLU A 266 -26.55 8.76 -12.93
C GLU A 266 -27.18 9.61 -11.85
N SER A 267 -26.75 9.46 -10.59
CA SER A 267 -27.32 10.10 -9.42
C SER A 267 -26.28 10.82 -8.56
N ALA A 268 -26.75 11.73 -7.69
CA ALA A 268 -25.92 12.37 -6.67
C ALA A 268 -25.27 11.33 -5.74
N GLU A 269 -25.98 10.26 -5.44
CA GLU A 269 -25.52 9.15 -4.60
C GLU A 269 -24.35 8.41 -5.25
N ASP A 270 -24.37 8.22 -6.57
CA ASP A 270 -23.27 7.60 -7.31
C ASP A 270 -22.00 8.46 -7.24
N VAL A 271 -22.14 9.77 -7.46
CA VAL A 271 -21.03 10.72 -7.33
C VAL A 271 -20.47 10.73 -5.91
N MET A 272 -21.34 10.77 -4.90
CA MET A 272 -20.93 10.69 -3.50
C MET A 272 -20.24 9.34 -3.18
N ALA A 273 -20.74 8.23 -3.73
CA ALA A 273 -20.12 6.92 -3.57
C ALA A 273 -18.73 6.84 -4.21
N LEU A 274 -18.52 7.51 -5.33
CA LEU A 274 -17.20 7.66 -5.96
C LEU A 274 -16.24 8.48 -5.10
N ALA A 275 -16.73 9.57 -4.49
CA ALA A 275 -15.94 10.44 -3.61
C ALA A 275 -15.61 9.78 -2.27
N LEU A 276 -16.53 8.97 -1.74
CA LEU A 276 -16.32 8.20 -0.53
C LEU A 276 -15.25 7.14 -0.81
N ALA A 277 -13.99 7.53 -0.59
CA ALA A 277 -12.91 6.57 -0.53
C ALA A 277 -13.27 5.43 0.44
N ALA A 278 -12.85 4.21 0.04
CA ALA A 278 -13.00 2.93 0.75
C ALA A 278 -12.91 2.86 2.30
N PRO A 279 -12.47 3.86 3.08
CA PRO A 279 -12.31 3.76 4.53
C PRO A 279 -13.60 3.45 5.31
N ARG A 280 -14.79 3.85 4.85
CA ARG A 280 -16.03 3.55 5.58
C ARG A 280 -16.43 2.10 5.45
N ARG A 281 -16.35 1.52 4.23
CA ARG A 281 -16.60 0.07 4.03
C ARG A 281 -15.56 -0.79 4.72
N ALA A 282 -14.29 -0.34 4.73
CA ALA A 282 -13.25 -1.04 5.47
C ALA A 282 -13.51 -1.02 7.00
N ARG A 283 -13.91 0.12 7.58
CA ARG A 283 -14.23 0.20 9.02
C ARG A 283 -15.39 -0.72 9.43
N GLN A 284 -16.42 -0.84 8.61
CA GLN A 284 -17.55 -1.75 8.85
C GLN A 284 -17.11 -3.22 8.89
N ARG A 285 -16.02 -3.59 8.20
CA ARG A 285 -15.46 -4.95 8.17
C ARG A 285 -14.38 -5.21 9.23
N ARG A 286 -14.24 -4.32 10.23
CA ARG A 286 -13.27 -4.47 11.33
C ARG A 286 -13.49 -5.77 12.11
N TYR A 287 -14.70 -6.30 12.13
CA TYR A 287 -15.02 -7.59 12.74
C TYR A 287 -14.23 -8.75 12.14
N LEU A 288 -13.85 -8.69 10.83
CA LEU A 288 -13.00 -9.69 10.19
C LEU A 288 -11.59 -9.78 10.79
N ALA A 289 -11.16 -8.77 11.54
CA ALA A 289 -9.92 -8.79 12.32
C ALA A 289 -10.11 -9.27 13.76
N THR A 290 -11.34 -9.67 14.15
CA THR A 290 -11.63 -10.19 15.47
C THR A 290 -11.23 -11.66 15.54
N GLY A 291 -10.60 -12.09 16.64
CA GLY A 291 -10.18 -13.50 16.80
C GLY A 291 -8.87 -13.88 16.10
N LEU A 292 -8.23 -12.97 15.35
CA LEU A 292 -6.93 -13.25 14.75
C LEU A 292 -5.86 -13.53 15.82
N PRO A 293 -4.96 -14.48 15.57
CA PRO A 293 -3.86 -14.76 16.49
C PRO A 293 -2.91 -13.56 16.61
N THR A 294 -2.22 -13.47 17.73
CA THR A 294 -1.12 -12.54 17.94
C THR A 294 0.19 -13.13 17.41
N GLY A 295 1.19 -12.27 17.16
CA GLY A 295 2.53 -12.66 16.75
C GLY A 295 2.71 -12.91 15.24
N PRO A 296 3.91 -13.39 14.81
CA PRO A 296 4.22 -13.52 13.41
C PRO A 296 3.34 -14.53 12.69
N GLY A 297 3.07 -14.21 11.41
CA GLY A 297 2.30 -15.09 10.55
C GLY A 297 1.97 -14.47 9.20
N VAL A 298 1.28 -15.24 8.39
CA VAL A 298 0.79 -14.86 7.07
C VAL A 298 -0.74 -14.76 7.11
N TYR A 299 -1.29 -13.82 6.35
CA TYR A 299 -2.73 -13.65 6.19
C TYR A 299 -3.11 -13.45 4.72
N VAL A 300 -4.33 -13.84 4.39
CA VAL A 300 -4.88 -13.78 3.04
C VAL A 300 -6.23 -13.08 3.10
N MET A 301 -6.38 -12.02 2.34
CA MET A 301 -7.64 -11.35 2.09
C MET A 301 -8.36 -12.04 0.95
N ARG A 302 -9.62 -12.46 1.14
CA ARG A 302 -10.42 -13.17 0.13
C ARG A 302 -11.70 -12.41 -0.21
N ASP A 303 -12.15 -12.60 -1.44
CA ASP A 303 -13.47 -12.16 -1.88
C ASP A 303 -14.58 -13.16 -1.49
N ARG A 304 -15.82 -12.86 -1.92
CA ARG A 304 -17.00 -13.73 -1.66
C ARG A 304 -16.91 -15.10 -2.35
N LEU A 305 -16.12 -15.23 -3.40
CA LEU A 305 -15.86 -16.48 -4.10
C LEU A 305 -14.70 -17.28 -3.52
N GLY A 306 -14.06 -16.75 -2.45
CA GLY A 306 -12.90 -17.36 -1.81
C GLY A 306 -11.59 -17.12 -2.55
N GLN A 307 -11.57 -16.28 -3.60
CA GLN A 307 -10.36 -15.96 -4.34
C GLN A 307 -9.44 -15.04 -3.52
N ALA A 308 -8.13 -15.29 -3.60
CA ALA A 308 -7.14 -14.46 -2.91
C ALA A 308 -7.02 -13.09 -3.59
N LEU A 309 -7.35 -12.04 -2.85
CA LEU A 309 -7.22 -10.64 -3.27
C LEU A 309 -5.85 -10.06 -2.92
N TYR A 310 -5.32 -10.45 -1.77
CA TYR A 310 -4.04 -9.98 -1.24
C TYR A 310 -3.50 -10.98 -0.23
N VAL A 311 -2.20 -11.20 -0.26
CA VAL A 311 -1.43 -11.97 0.73
C VAL A 311 -0.47 -11.01 1.43
N GLY A 312 -0.33 -11.14 2.75
CA GLY A 312 0.63 -10.34 3.50
C GLY A 312 1.14 -11.07 4.72
N LYS A 313 2.32 -10.65 5.18
CA LYS A 313 2.93 -11.10 6.44
C LYS A 313 2.83 -10.05 7.53
N ALA A 314 3.00 -10.48 8.74
CA ALA A 314 3.06 -9.60 9.91
C ALA A 314 4.01 -10.16 10.98
N GLY A 315 4.65 -9.27 11.73
CA GLY A 315 5.29 -9.61 13.02
C GLY A 315 4.26 -9.80 14.14
N ASP A 316 3.09 -9.13 14.02
CA ASP A 316 1.88 -9.40 14.79
C ASP A 316 0.66 -9.32 13.89
N LEU A 317 0.02 -10.46 13.63
CA LEU A 317 -1.11 -10.61 12.72
C LEU A 317 -2.29 -9.71 13.12
N ARG A 318 -2.68 -9.73 14.40
CA ARG A 318 -3.83 -8.98 14.90
C ARG A 318 -3.65 -7.47 14.72
N THR A 319 -2.51 -6.95 15.12
CA THR A 319 -2.19 -5.52 15.01
C THR A 319 -2.11 -5.09 13.55
N ARG A 320 -1.45 -5.89 12.72
CA ARG A 320 -1.28 -5.60 11.30
C ARG A 320 -2.61 -5.56 10.56
N VAL A 321 -3.42 -6.58 10.70
CA VAL A 321 -4.72 -6.67 10.00
C VAL A 321 -5.67 -5.58 10.50
N ARG A 322 -5.73 -5.31 11.80
CA ARG A 322 -6.52 -4.19 12.35
C ARG A 322 -6.12 -2.84 11.78
N SER A 323 -4.85 -2.64 11.44
CA SER A 323 -4.36 -1.38 10.88
C SER A 323 -4.97 -1.03 9.52
N TYR A 324 -5.45 -2.00 8.75
CA TYR A 324 -6.15 -1.77 7.48
C TYR A 324 -7.53 -1.14 7.64
N PHE A 325 -8.17 -1.36 8.79
CA PHE A 325 -9.50 -0.84 9.13
C PHE A 325 -9.46 0.49 9.90
N GLY A 326 -8.27 1.06 10.06
CA GLY A 326 -8.07 2.38 10.66
C GLY A 326 -8.41 3.54 9.73
N SER A 327 -8.20 4.79 10.21
CA SER A 327 -8.44 6.01 9.46
C SER A 327 -7.37 6.33 8.40
N ARG A 328 -6.23 5.60 8.42
CA ARG A 328 -5.11 5.85 7.52
C ARG A 328 -5.41 5.30 6.13
N ARG A 329 -5.19 6.11 5.09
CA ARG A 329 -5.31 5.66 3.69
C ARG A 329 -4.33 4.55 3.40
N GLN A 330 -4.83 3.53 2.72
CA GLN A 330 -4.01 2.44 2.21
C GLN A 330 -3.60 2.72 0.75
N PRO A 331 -2.53 2.09 0.25
CA PRO A 331 -2.21 2.13 -1.17
C PRO A 331 -3.40 1.69 -2.03
N PRO A 332 -3.62 2.26 -3.24
CA PRO A 332 -4.82 2.00 -4.06
C PRO A 332 -5.15 0.53 -4.30
N ARG A 333 -4.13 -0.33 -4.34
CA ARG A 333 -4.28 -1.78 -4.55
C ARG A 333 -4.84 -2.50 -3.31
N ILE A 334 -4.39 -2.08 -2.14
CA ILE A 334 -4.93 -2.59 -0.87
C ILE A 334 -6.35 -2.06 -0.67
N GLU A 335 -6.63 -0.82 -1.03
CA GLU A 335 -8.00 -0.29 -1.03
C GLU A 335 -8.92 -1.09 -1.95
N GLY A 336 -8.45 -1.48 -3.16
CA GLY A 336 -9.18 -2.36 -4.05
C GLY A 336 -9.48 -3.74 -3.43
N ALA A 337 -8.49 -4.35 -2.77
CA ALA A 337 -8.68 -5.60 -2.05
C ALA A 337 -9.66 -5.45 -0.87
N LEU A 338 -9.54 -4.35 -0.09
CA LEU A 338 -10.46 -4.05 1.01
C LEU A 338 -11.90 -3.80 0.54
N ALA A 339 -12.09 -3.25 -0.66
CA ALA A 339 -13.42 -3.02 -1.24
C ALA A 339 -14.15 -4.33 -1.58
N ALA A 340 -13.43 -5.36 -2.04
CA ALA A 340 -13.96 -6.67 -2.38
C ALA A 340 -13.84 -7.70 -1.24
N LEU A 341 -13.25 -7.32 -0.09
CA LEU A 341 -12.95 -8.20 1.03
C LEU A 341 -14.23 -8.85 1.61
N ALA A 342 -14.23 -10.16 1.75
CA ALA A 342 -15.29 -10.93 2.39
C ALA A 342 -14.78 -11.75 3.58
N ALA A 343 -13.54 -12.24 3.51
CA ALA A 343 -12.94 -13.04 4.59
C ALA A 343 -11.43 -12.75 4.71
N ILE A 344 -10.88 -13.01 5.89
CA ILE A 344 -9.44 -12.97 6.15
C ILE A 344 -9.05 -14.30 6.80
N ASP A 345 -8.23 -15.06 6.09
CA ASP A 345 -7.60 -16.24 6.65
C ASP A 345 -6.23 -15.85 7.21
N ALA A 346 -5.81 -16.46 8.31
CA ALA A 346 -4.51 -16.19 8.89
C ALA A 346 -3.91 -17.47 9.47
N ALA A 347 -2.62 -17.68 9.21
CA ALA A 347 -1.82 -18.75 9.80
C ALA A 347 -0.68 -18.15 10.61
N PRO A 348 -0.61 -18.42 11.92
CA PRO A 348 0.54 -18.04 12.73
C PRO A 348 1.75 -18.87 12.34
N THR A 349 2.94 -18.30 12.51
CA THR A 349 4.23 -18.95 12.28
C THR A 349 5.12 -18.80 13.52
N GLY A 350 6.15 -19.64 13.63
CA GLY A 350 7.12 -19.55 14.71
C GLY A 350 7.98 -18.29 14.66
N SER A 351 8.20 -17.74 13.45
CA SER A 351 9.10 -16.60 13.23
C SER A 351 8.65 -15.68 12.08
N GLU A 352 9.18 -14.45 12.06
CA GLU A 352 8.98 -13.53 10.94
C GLU A 352 9.63 -14.03 9.65
N LEU A 353 10.72 -14.81 9.74
CA LEU A 353 11.35 -15.43 8.58
C LEU A 353 10.40 -16.43 7.93
N GLU A 354 9.82 -17.30 8.74
CA GLU A 354 8.85 -18.30 8.27
C GLU A 354 7.62 -17.62 7.64
N ALA A 355 7.06 -16.57 8.30
CA ALA A 355 5.98 -15.77 7.74
C ALA A 355 6.35 -15.16 6.38
N ALA A 356 7.58 -14.65 6.23
CA ALA A 356 8.03 -14.03 4.99
C ALA A 356 8.20 -15.03 3.84
N LEU A 357 8.73 -16.22 4.14
CA LEU A 357 8.87 -17.31 3.16
C LEU A 357 7.50 -17.84 2.73
N ALA A 358 6.57 -18.03 3.68
CA ALA A 358 5.20 -18.44 3.40
C ALA A 358 4.45 -17.38 2.55
N GLU A 359 4.59 -16.09 2.86
CA GLU A 359 4.05 -15.00 2.04
C GLU A 359 4.51 -15.10 0.57
N LEU A 360 5.81 -15.28 0.35
CA LEU A 360 6.38 -15.42 -1.00
C LEU A 360 5.81 -16.62 -1.76
N ASP A 361 5.72 -17.78 -1.11
CA ASP A 361 5.18 -18.98 -1.73
C ASP A 361 3.70 -18.81 -2.10
N LEU A 362 2.89 -18.28 -1.20
CA LEU A 362 1.48 -18.00 -1.45
C LEU A 362 1.27 -16.96 -2.57
N ILE A 363 2.07 -15.89 -2.63
CA ILE A 363 2.02 -14.90 -3.72
C ILE A 363 2.34 -15.55 -5.07
N ARG A 364 3.36 -16.40 -5.13
CA ARG A 364 3.75 -17.10 -6.36
C ARG A 364 2.68 -18.07 -6.84
N ARG A 365 2.09 -18.82 -5.91
CA ARG A 365 1.06 -19.83 -6.18
C ARG A 365 -0.26 -19.22 -6.64
N TRP A 366 -0.75 -18.19 -5.95
CA TRP A 366 -2.08 -17.62 -6.20
C TRP A 366 -2.07 -16.34 -7.04
N ARG A 367 -0.95 -15.67 -7.17
CA ARG A 367 -0.77 -14.42 -7.93
C ARG A 367 -1.87 -13.39 -7.67
N PRO A 368 -2.14 -13.03 -6.40
CA PRO A 368 -3.27 -12.18 -6.06
C PRO A 368 -3.15 -10.79 -6.70
N PRO A 369 -4.26 -10.16 -7.12
CA PRO A 369 -4.23 -8.88 -7.83
C PRO A 369 -3.67 -7.73 -6.99
N GLY A 370 -3.77 -7.80 -5.67
CA GLY A 370 -3.21 -6.82 -4.73
C GLY A 370 -1.69 -6.90 -4.55
N ASN A 371 -1.06 -8.02 -4.88
CA ASN A 371 0.38 -8.22 -4.81
C ASN A 371 1.01 -8.02 -6.20
N VAL A 372 1.94 -7.07 -6.31
CA VAL A 372 2.60 -6.75 -7.60
C VAL A 372 4.02 -7.25 -7.63
N ARG A 373 4.71 -7.05 -6.51
CA ARG A 373 6.05 -7.55 -6.30
C ARG A 373 5.95 -9.06 -6.14
N ASP A 374 6.86 -9.80 -6.71
CA ASP A 374 6.93 -11.27 -6.64
C ASP A 374 5.80 -12.04 -7.37
N ALA A 375 4.69 -11.38 -7.75
CA ALA A 375 3.62 -12.01 -8.54
C ALA A 375 3.96 -12.17 -10.02
N ARG A 376 4.96 -11.42 -10.52
CA ARG A 376 5.35 -11.40 -11.95
C ARG A 376 6.86 -11.39 -12.13
N PRO A 377 7.54 -12.51 -11.83
CA PRO A 377 8.99 -12.65 -12.05
C PRO A 377 9.38 -12.50 -13.52
N ASP A 378 8.48 -12.81 -14.45
CA ASP A 378 8.61 -12.66 -15.90
C ASP A 378 8.92 -11.22 -16.37
N LYS A 379 8.63 -10.21 -15.54
CA LYS A 379 8.94 -8.80 -15.81
C LYS A 379 10.32 -8.35 -15.31
N SER A 380 11.07 -9.25 -14.73
CA SER A 380 12.44 -8.97 -14.25
C SER A 380 13.39 -8.65 -15.42
N VAL A 381 14.37 -7.79 -15.14
CA VAL A 381 15.33 -7.33 -16.15
C VAL A 381 16.75 -7.56 -15.63
N TYR A 382 17.61 -8.04 -16.52
CA TYR A 382 19.03 -8.31 -16.28
C TYR A 382 19.90 -7.45 -17.17
N LEU A 383 21.06 -7.06 -16.68
CA LEU A 383 22.17 -6.57 -17.50
C LEU A 383 22.87 -7.77 -18.14
N ARG A 384 23.29 -7.64 -19.41
CA ARG A 384 24.08 -8.64 -20.14
C ARG A 384 25.28 -8.00 -20.81
N LEU A 385 26.46 -8.58 -20.62
CA LEU A 385 27.71 -8.20 -21.28
C LEU A 385 28.38 -9.44 -21.86
N ALA A 386 28.50 -9.53 -23.17
CA ALA A 386 29.17 -10.63 -23.86
C ALA A 386 30.56 -10.19 -24.36
N LEU A 387 31.61 -10.67 -23.68
CA LEU A 387 33.01 -10.33 -24.04
C LEU A 387 33.48 -10.99 -25.35
N ALA A 388 32.86 -12.10 -25.72
CA ALA A 388 33.17 -12.80 -27.00
C ALA A 388 32.68 -12.05 -28.24
N GLU A 389 31.80 -11.06 -28.08
CA GLU A 389 31.39 -10.20 -29.20
C GLU A 389 32.56 -9.31 -29.65
N HIS A 390 32.71 -9.09 -30.98
CA HIS A 390 33.77 -8.25 -31.56
C HIS A 390 33.85 -6.87 -30.90
N ALA A 391 32.72 -6.25 -30.61
CA ALA A 391 32.64 -5.02 -29.81
C ALA A 391 31.63 -5.24 -28.67
N PRO A 392 32.05 -5.67 -27.47
CA PRO A 392 31.16 -5.95 -26.36
C PRO A 392 30.22 -4.81 -26.03
N ALA A 393 28.95 -5.09 -25.85
CA ALA A 393 27.96 -4.08 -25.49
C ALA A 393 27.15 -4.51 -24.29
N LEU A 394 26.92 -3.56 -23.37
CA LEU A 394 26.04 -3.78 -22.25
C LEU A 394 24.57 -3.67 -22.71
N GLY A 395 23.81 -4.73 -22.59
CA GLY A 395 22.42 -4.82 -22.99
C GLY A 395 21.47 -5.15 -21.83
N LEU A 396 20.16 -5.03 -22.09
CA LEU A 396 19.11 -5.48 -21.17
C LEU A 396 18.47 -6.76 -21.69
N ARG A 397 18.20 -7.71 -20.79
CA ARG A 397 17.52 -8.98 -21.11
C ARG A 397 16.46 -9.28 -20.07
N THR A 398 15.45 -10.05 -20.43
CA THR A 398 14.38 -10.51 -19.52
C THR A 398 14.68 -11.89 -18.93
N ALA A 399 15.65 -12.61 -19.46
CA ALA A 399 16.07 -13.90 -18.96
C ALA A 399 17.59 -14.08 -19.09
N VAL A 400 18.17 -14.89 -18.21
CA VAL A 400 19.55 -15.36 -18.26
C VAL A 400 19.62 -16.55 -19.23
N ARG A 401 20.69 -16.64 -20.03
CA ARG A 401 20.94 -17.72 -20.98
C ARG A 401 22.35 -18.28 -20.82
N GLU A 402 22.56 -19.51 -21.25
CA GLU A 402 23.89 -20.13 -21.32
C GLU A 402 24.58 -19.73 -22.64
N ASP A 403 24.98 -18.47 -22.75
CA ASP A 403 25.60 -17.89 -23.96
C ASP A 403 27.01 -17.33 -23.71
N GLY A 404 27.63 -17.74 -22.60
CA GLY A 404 28.97 -17.30 -22.20
C GLY A 404 29.08 -15.81 -21.87
N ALA A 405 27.96 -15.11 -21.70
CA ALA A 405 27.93 -13.72 -21.31
C ALA A 405 27.86 -13.55 -19.80
N HIS A 406 28.37 -12.40 -19.31
CA HIS A 406 28.18 -11.98 -17.93
C HIS A 406 26.78 -11.41 -17.74
N TYR A 407 26.10 -11.83 -16.67
CA TYR A 407 24.79 -11.34 -16.30
C TYR A 407 24.81 -10.72 -14.91
N ALA A 408 23.98 -9.69 -14.71
CA ALA A 408 23.73 -9.11 -13.39
C ALA A 408 22.24 -8.78 -13.21
N GLY A 409 21.70 -9.11 -12.05
CA GLY A 409 20.27 -8.91 -11.73
C GLY A 409 19.65 -10.07 -10.98
N PRO A 410 18.33 -10.09 -10.83
CA PRO A 410 17.36 -9.22 -11.50
C PRO A 410 17.28 -7.82 -10.90
N PHE A 411 16.91 -6.85 -11.73
CA PHE A 411 16.55 -5.51 -11.27
C PHE A 411 15.04 -5.44 -11.01
N PRO A 412 14.62 -4.76 -9.92
CA PRO A 412 13.20 -4.74 -9.51
C PRO A 412 12.29 -3.93 -10.46
N SER A 413 12.86 -3.15 -11.37
CA SER A 413 12.12 -2.44 -12.41
C SER A 413 12.97 -2.20 -13.64
N ARG A 414 12.31 -2.16 -14.81
CA ARG A 414 12.97 -1.83 -16.09
C ARG A 414 13.61 -0.44 -16.05
N ARG A 415 12.98 0.52 -15.38
CA ARG A 415 13.52 1.87 -15.20
C ARG A 415 14.88 1.83 -14.49
N LEU A 416 14.98 1.16 -13.35
CA LEU A 416 16.23 1.05 -12.61
C LEU A 416 17.32 0.36 -13.41
N ALA A 417 16.98 -0.72 -14.14
CA ALA A 417 17.91 -1.41 -15.04
C ALA A 417 18.42 -0.51 -16.18
N THR A 418 17.53 0.34 -16.73
CA THR A 418 17.90 1.28 -17.79
C THR A 418 18.83 2.37 -17.28
N GLU A 419 18.50 2.99 -16.13
CA GLU A 419 19.34 3.98 -15.46
C GLU A 419 20.73 3.41 -15.11
N ALA A 420 20.77 2.18 -14.59
CA ALA A 420 22.01 1.46 -14.33
C ALA A 420 22.84 1.21 -15.60
N ALA A 421 22.19 0.73 -16.66
CA ALA A 421 22.87 0.48 -17.94
C ALA A 421 23.44 1.77 -18.57
N GLU A 422 22.71 2.88 -18.47
CA GLU A 422 23.19 4.19 -18.94
C GLU A 422 24.42 4.66 -18.16
N ALA A 423 24.33 4.58 -16.83
CA ALA A 423 25.44 4.98 -15.93
C ALA A 423 26.69 4.12 -16.17
N LEU A 424 26.53 2.80 -16.28
CA LEU A 424 27.64 1.88 -16.56
C LEU A 424 28.24 2.12 -17.96
N ARG A 425 27.41 2.32 -18.99
CA ARG A 425 27.91 2.64 -20.33
C ARG A 425 28.69 3.95 -20.37
N ASP A 426 28.25 4.96 -19.63
CA ASP A 426 28.98 6.23 -19.55
C ASP A 426 30.23 6.13 -18.66
N GLY A 427 30.18 5.40 -17.54
CA GLY A 427 31.34 5.16 -16.66
C GLY A 427 32.44 4.36 -17.33
N TYR A 428 32.09 3.30 -18.02
CA TYR A 428 33.04 2.46 -18.75
C TYR A 428 33.22 2.88 -20.22
N ARG A 429 32.61 3.98 -20.66
CA ARG A 429 32.71 4.58 -22.00
C ARG A 429 32.39 3.58 -23.13
N LEU A 430 31.32 2.78 -22.93
CA LEU A 430 30.89 1.75 -23.87
C LEU A 430 29.91 2.29 -24.92
N ARG A 431 29.85 1.59 -26.06
CA ARG A 431 28.96 1.93 -27.18
C ARG A 431 27.47 1.74 -26.85
N THR A 432 26.61 2.50 -27.52
CA THR A 432 25.15 2.32 -27.54
C THR A 432 24.62 2.03 -28.95
N CYS A 433 25.49 2.07 -29.97
CA CYS A 433 25.15 1.76 -31.37
C CYS A 433 24.73 0.28 -31.51
N ARG A 434 23.98 -0.01 -32.58
CA ARG A 434 23.44 -1.36 -32.89
C ARG A 434 24.54 -2.30 -33.45
N PRO A 435 24.26 -3.64 -33.65
CA PRO A 435 25.29 -4.66 -33.91
C PRO A 435 26.20 -4.42 -35.08
N ARG A 436 25.72 -3.79 -36.14
CA ARG A 436 26.59 -3.34 -37.26
C ARG A 436 27.25 -2.04 -36.83
N LEU A 437 28.53 -2.11 -36.49
CA LEU A 437 29.31 -0.92 -36.17
C LEU A 437 29.38 -0.02 -37.40
N PRO A 438 28.94 1.25 -37.32
CA PRO A 438 29.24 2.20 -38.37
C PRO A 438 30.75 2.36 -38.43
N VAL A 439 31.30 2.47 -39.63
CA VAL A 439 32.67 2.96 -39.82
C VAL A 439 32.66 4.39 -39.26
N ASP A 440 33.59 4.72 -38.34
CA ASP A 440 33.67 6.06 -37.79
C ASP A 440 34.26 7.00 -38.86
N ASP A 441 33.36 7.70 -39.53
CA ASP A 441 33.69 8.79 -40.48
C ASP A 441 33.94 10.15 -39.77
N GLY A 442 34.16 10.12 -38.45
CA GLY A 442 34.32 11.31 -37.61
C GLY A 442 33.01 11.93 -37.09
N ARG A 443 31.86 11.37 -37.45
CA ARG A 443 30.53 11.91 -37.10
C ARG A 443 29.90 11.31 -35.82
N CYS A 444 30.59 10.40 -35.14
CA CYS A 444 30.08 9.78 -33.92
C CYS A 444 30.06 10.76 -32.74
N LEU A 445 28.90 11.35 -32.45
CA LEU A 445 28.71 12.30 -31.35
C LEU A 445 29.11 11.73 -29.97
N ARG A 446 28.92 10.45 -29.70
CA ARG A 446 29.35 9.83 -28.45
C ARG A 446 30.86 9.70 -28.34
N GLY A 447 31.53 9.35 -29.45
CA GLY A 447 33.00 9.33 -29.54
C GLY A 447 33.58 10.72 -29.34
N ALA A 448 33.09 11.72 -30.08
CA ALA A 448 33.51 13.12 -30.00
C ALA A 448 33.27 13.70 -28.57
N ALA A 449 32.14 13.35 -27.93
CA ALA A 449 31.84 13.75 -26.58
C ALA A 449 32.62 12.96 -25.49
N GLY A 450 33.52 12.06 -25.85
CA GLY A 450 34.26 11.21 -24.92
C GLY A 450 33.42 10.21 -24.13
N ARG A 451 32.20 9.91 -24.58
CA ARG A 451 31.26 8.98 -23.91
C ARG A 451 31.35 7.55 -24.48
N CYS A 452 32.20 7.31 -25.45
CA CYS A 452 32.55 6.02 -26.04
C CYS A 452 34.02 6.01 -26.41
N LEU A 453 34.70 4.89 -26.19
CA LEU A 453 36.10 4.68 -26.59
C LEU A 453 36.26 4.36 -28.11
N ALA A 454 35.17 4.50 -28.87
CA ALA A 454 35.15 4.44 -30.32
C ALA A 454 35.85 3.20 -30.94
N HIS A 455 35.47 1.99 -30.46
CA HIS A 455 35.97 0.72 -31.05
C HIS A 455 35.92 0.67 -32.58
N CYS A 456 34.97 1.39 -33.17
CA CYS A 456 34.78 1.48 -34.64
C CYS A 456 35.92 2.18 -35.38
N ARG A 457 36.84 2.88 -34.69
CA ARG A 457 38.05 3.48 -35.28
C ARG A 457 39.20 2.49 -35.45
N GLY A 458 39.12 1.32 -34.78
CA GLY A 458 40.20 0.33 -34.81
C GLY A 458 41.41 0.74 -33.97
N GLY A 459 42.55 0.06 -34.18
CA GLY A 459 43.83 0.38 -33.53
C GLY A 459 43.75 0.44 -32.00
N ASP A 460 44.43 1.45 -31.43
CA ASP A 460 44.50 1.65 -29.96
C ASP A 460 43.12 1.93 -29.34
N ASP A 461 42.21 2.57 -30.07
CA ASP A 461 40.84 2.81 -29.58
C ASP A 461 40.08 1.49 -29.36
N ALA A 462 40.24 0.53 -30.26
CA ALA A 462 39.62 -0.80 -30.11
C ALA A 462 40.22 -1.57 -28.93
N VAL A 463 41.53 -1.49 -28.72
CA VAL A 463 42.21 -2.14 -27.59
C VAL A 463 41.73 -1.50 -26.26
N ALA A 464 41.68 -0.17 -26.19
CA ALA A 464 41.21 0.55 -25.02
C ALA A 464 39.74 0.22 -24.72
N TYR A 465 38.91 0.07 -25.76
CA TYR A 465 37.50 -0.32 -25.61
C TYR A 465 37.34 -1.72 -24.98
N VAL A 466 38.05 -2.72 -25.53
CA VAL A 466 37.99 -4.11 -25.00
C VAL A 466 38.50 -4.16 -23.56
N ARG A 467 39.56 -3.41 -23.24
CA ARG A 467 40.06 -3.28 -21.84
C ARG A 467 38.98 -2.74 -20.92
N SER A 468 38.25 -1.70 -21.32
CA SER A 468 37.16 -1.12 -20.54
C SER A 468 35.98 -2.09 -20.39
N ALA A 469 35.64 -2.86 -21.41
CA ALA A 469 34.61 -3.89 -21.34
C ALA A 469 35.00 -5.04 -20.36
N ARG A 470 36.28 -5.43 -20.35
CA ARG A 470 36.82 -6.41 -19.38
C ARG A 470 36.79 -5.87 -17.96
N ALA A 471 37.13 -4.60 -17.73
CA ALA A 471 37.01 -3.97 -16.41
C ALA A 471 35.55 -3.95 -15.90
N LEU A 472 34.58 -3.72 -16.78
CA LEU A 472 33.16 -3.87 -16.42
C LEU A 472 32.83 -5.32 -16.03
N ALA A 473 33.33 -6.32 -16.76
CA ALA A 473 33.12 -7.73 -16.42
C ALA A 473 33.76 -8.08 -15.07
N ALA A 474 34.99 -7.63 -14.80
CA ALA A 474 35.67 -7.82 -13.53
C ALA A 474 34.90 -7.18 -12.35
N TRP A 475 34.34 -5.98 -12.53
CA TRP A 475 33.45 -5.41 -11.54
C TRP A 475 32.16 -6.25 -11.36
N LEU A 476 31.53 -6.72 -12.43
CA LEU A 476 30.39 -7.62 -12.34
C LEU A 476 30.76 -8.92 -11.59
N ALA A 477 31.94 -9.46 -11.82
CA ALA A 477 32.46 -10.62 -11.05
C ALA A 477 32.73 -10.29 -9.58
N GLY A 478 32.99 -9.04 -9.25
CA GLY A 478 33.32 -8.57 -7.89
C GLY A 478 34.80 -8.50 -7.59
N GLU A 479 35.62 -8.57 -8.60
CA GLU A 479 37.08 -8.52 -8.53
C GLU A 479 37.59 -7.08 -8.41
N GLU A 480 36.84 -6.12 -8.94
CA GLU A 480 37.22 -4.70 -8.97
C GLU A 480 36.11 -3.79 -8.42
N ALA A 481 36.49 -2.57 -8.02
CA ALA A 481 35.55 -1.51 -7.68
C ALA A 481 34.91 -0.89 -8.93
N VAL A 482 33.71 -0.35 -8.77
CA VAL A 482 33.02 0.33 -9.88
C VAL A 482 33.80 1.53 -10.39
N LEU A 483 33.94 1.65 -11.72
CA LEU A 483 34.67 2.73 -12.37
C LEU A 483 33.82 4.00 -12.47
N ASP A 484 33.91 4.88 -11.50
CA ASP A 484 33.18 6.17 -11.45
C ASP A 484 34.05 7.39 -11.80
N ALA A 485 35.37 7.22 -11.84
CA ALA A 485 36.32 8.30 -12.08
C ALA A 485 36.04 9.11 -13.39
N PRO A 486 35.69 8.51 -14.54
CA PRO A 486 35.36 9.27 -15.75
C PRO A 486 34.13 10.18 -15.55
N LEU A 487 33.11 9.72 -14.82
CA LEU A 487 31.92 10.52 -14.53
C LEU A 487 32.24 11.65 -13.55
N ARG A 488 33.07 11.40 -12.52
CA ARG A 488 33.52 12.44 -11.57
C ARG A 488 34.34 13.51 -12.28
N ALA A 489 35.30 13.12 -13.12
CA ALA A 489 36.11 14.06 -13.91
C ALA A 489 35.24 14.89 -14.88
N ARG A 490 34.21 14.27 -15.48
CA ARG A 490 33.24 14.98 -16.31
C ARG A 490 32.43 15.98 -15.50
N LEU A 491 31.94 15.60 -14.33
CA LEU A 491 31.19 16.47 -13.42
C LEU A 491 32.01 17.69 -13.06
N ALA A 492 33.27 17.51 -12.64
CA ALA A 492 34.16 18.61 -12.28
C ALA A 492 34.35 19.60 -13.44
N ARG A 493 34.57 19.10 -14.67
CA ARG A 493 34.69 19.96 -15.85
C ARG A 493 33.41 20.75 -16.15
N LEU A 494 32.24 20.10 -16.06
CA LEU A 494 30.95 20.75 -16.33
C LEU A 494 30.65 21.85 -15.31
N VAL A 495 30.99 21.61 -14.04
CA VAL A 495 30.87 22.62 -12.97
C VAL A 495 31.81 23.81 -13.23
N ALA A 496 33.07 23.56 -13.60
CA ALA A 496 34.03 24.61 -13.94
C ALA A 496 33.59 25.44 -15.17
N GLN A 497 32.86 24.82 -16.11
CA GLN A 497 32.28 25.47 -17.29
C GLN A 497 30.90 26.10 -17.03
N GLN A 498 30.40 26.09 -15.78
CA GLN A 498 29.08 26.59 -15.38
C GLN A 498 27.90 25.93 -16.14
N ARG A 499 28.09 24.71 -16.66
CA ARG A 499 27.08 23.94 -17.37
C ARG A 499 26.24 23.13 -16.38
N TYR A 500 25.44 23.81 -15.58
CA TYR A 500 24.74 23.23 -14.42
C TYR A 500 23.70 22.16 -14.79
N GLU A 501 23.02 22.26 -15.94
CA GLU A 501 22.06 21.24 -16.39
C GLU A 501 22.77 19.91 -16.73
N ASP A 502 23.88 19.98 -17.45
CA ASP A 502 24.70 18.82 -17.77
C ASP A 502 25.40 18.24 -16.54
N ALA A 503 25.82 19.10 -15.59
CA ALA A 503 26.35 18.71 -14.30
C ALA A 503 25.29 17.94 -13.49
N ALA A 504 24.06 18.45 -13.41
CA ALA A 504 22.94 17.79 -12.74
C ALA A 504 22.60 16.42 -13.39
N ARG A 505 22.67 16.32 -14.72
CA ARG A 505 22.52 15.05 -15.44
C ARG A 505 23.64 14.06 -15.06
N THR A 506 24.89 14.52 -14.99
CA THR A 506 26.03 13.68 -14.62
C THR A 506 25.96 13.22 -13.17
N THR A 507 25.47 14.07 -12.26
CA THR A 507 25.20 13.70 -10.86
C THR A 507 24.14 12.59 -10.78
N ARG A 508 23.05 12.68 -11.55
CA ARG A 508 22.05 11.61 -11.62
C ARG A 508 22.63 10.27 -12.11
N LEU A 509 23.57 10.30 -13.07
CA LEU A 509 24.29 9.09 -13.53
C LEU A 509 25.17 8.49 -12.43
N LEU A 510 25.90 9.32 -11.69
CA LEU A 510 26.70 8.86 -10.53
C LEU A 510 25.82 8.22 -9.47
N ASP A 511 24.67 8.80 -9.16
CA ASP A 511 23.73 8.22 -8.21
C ASP A 511 23.10 6.92 -8.72
N ALA A 512 22.82 6.84 -10.02
CA ALA A 512 22.37 5.59 -10.64
C ALA A 512 23.44 4.50 -10.58
N LEU A 513 24.71 4.87 -10.78
CA LEU A 513 25.84 3.94 -10.69
C LEU A 513 25.99 3.38 -9.24
N ARG A 514 25.89 4.24 -8.23
CA ARG A 514 25.91 3.82 -6.81
C ARG A 514 24.75 2.89 -6.48
N ARG A 515 23.53 3.19 -6.97
CA ARG A 515 22.39 2.30 -6.77
C ARG A 515 22.58 0.96 -7.47
N ALA A 516 23.15 0.93 -8.68
CA ALA A 516 23.47 -0.29 -9.39
C ALA A 516 24.50 -1.13 -8.62
N ASP A 517 25.57 -0.50 -8.13
CA ASP A 517 26.61 -1.16 -7.33
C ASP A 517 26.03 -1.76 -6.04
N ALA A 518 25.21 -1.01 -5.30
CA ALA A 518 24.53 -1.49 -4.09
C ALA A 518 23.62 -2.68 -4.38
N GLN A 519 22.85 -2.64 -5.49
CA GLN A 519 21.96 -3.71 -5.92
C GLN A 519 22.74 -4.98 -6.26
N ILE A 520 23.78 -4.85 -7.10
CA ILE A 520 24.61 -5.98 -7.57
C ILE A 520 25.40 -6.57 -6.40
N SER A 521 25.97 -5.76 -5.53
CA SER A 521 26.63 -6.20 -4.31
C SER A 521 25.69 -6.95 -3.37
N THR A 522 24.43 -6.53 -3.30
CA THR A 522 23.41 -7.22 -2.50
C THR A 522 23.08 -8.61 -3.08
N ILE A 523 22.91 -8.71 -4.40
CA ILE A 523 22.67 -9.99 -5.09
C ILE A 523 23.87 -10.92 -4.91
N ARG A 524 25.10 -10.40 -5.07
CA ARG A 524 26.33 -11.17 -4.88
C ARG A 524 26.41 -11.75 -3.47
N ARG A 525 26.19 -10.91 -2.45
CA ARG A 525 26.17 -11.37 -1.05
C ARG A 525 25.08 -12.40 -0.79
N ALA A 526 23.90 -12.24 -1.37
CA ALA A 526 22.80 -13.20 -1.22
C ALA A 526 23.16 -14.56 -1.85
N ARG A 527 23.71 -14.54 -3.08
CA ARG A 527 24.12 -15.76 -3.82
C ARG A 527 25.23 -16.57 -3.09
N HIS A 528 26.09 -15.92 -2.33
CA HIS A 528 27.16 -16.60 -1.60
C HIS A 528 26.74 -17.13 -0.21
N ARG A 529 25.50 -16.91 0.21
CA ARG A 529 25.03 -17.38 1.52
C ARG A 529 24.74 -18.87 1.49
N THR A 530 25.44 -19.60 2.35
CA THR A 530 25.26 -21.05 2.55
C THR A 530 25.33 -21.33 4.04
N GLY A 531 24.46 -22.21 4.53
CA GLY A 531 24.38 -22.59 5.92
C GLY A 531 22.98 -22.99 6.35
N VAL A 532 22.76 -23.00 7.66
CA VAL A 532 21.46 -23.28 8.27
C VAL A 532 21.01 -22.08 9.11
N LEU A 533 19.78 -21.66 8.94
CA LEU A 533 19.13 -20.67 9.79
C LEU A 533 18.20 -21.41 10.76
N LEU A 534 18.38 -21.21 12.05
CA LEU A 534 17.51 -21.76 13.07
C LEU A 534 16.56 -20.68 13.57
N ALA A 535 15.26 -20.96 13.58
CA ALA A 535 14.23 -20.04 14.02
C ALA A 535 13.28 -20.69 15.05
N PRO A 536 12.57 -19.89 15.86
CA PRO A 536 11.55 -20.42 16.76
C PRO A 536 10.47 -21.18 15.98
N ASP A 537 9.95 -22.24 16.58
CA ASP A 537 8.74 -22.96 16.16
C ASP A 537 7.53 -22.46 16.96
N LEU A 538 6.32 -22.76 16.50
CA LEU A 538 5.09 -22.54 17.27
C LEU A 538 5.05 -23.38 18.54
N ASP A 539 5.60 -24.59 18.49
CA ASP A 539 5.80 -25.44 19.67
C ASP A 539 7.14 -25.08 20.32
N PRO A 540 7.17 -24.59 21.56
CA PRO A 540 8.39 -24.18 22.26
C PRO A 540 9.44 -25.29 22.42
N ARG A 541 9.04 -26.56 22.30
CA ARG A 541 9.93 -27.74 22.35
C ARG A 541 10.75 -27.94 21.07
N HIS A 542 10.43 -27.22 20.01
CA HIS A 542 11.05 -27.37 18.69
C HIS A 542 11.69 -26.07 18.19
N VAL A 543 12.50 -26.20 17.18
CA VAL A 543 13.02 -25.11 16.34
C VAL A 543 12.90 -25.51 14.87
N VAL A 544 12.78 -24.54 14.00
CA VAL A 544 12.74 -24.76 12.55
C VAL A 544 14.12 -24.49 11.97
N ALA A 545 14.67 -25.44 11.23
CA ALA A 545 15.92 -25.33 10.50
C ALA A 545 15.63 -25.09 9.02
N PHE A 546 16.18 -24.01 8.47
CA PHE A 546 16.15 -23.67 7.05
C PHE A 546 17.55 -23.90 6.48
N ALA A 547 17.72 -24.97 5.70
CA ALA A 547 18.97 -25.25 5.00
C ALA A 547 19.05 -24.41 3.72
N VAL A 548 20.13 -23.66 3.57
CA VAL A 548 20.33 -22.71 2.49
C VAL A 548 21.64 -23.00 1.78
N VAL A 549 21.60 -23.13 0.45
CA VAL A 549 22.79 -23.29 -0.40
C VAL A 549 22.76 -22.22 -1.48
N ARG A 550 23.83 -21.44 -1.59
CA ARG A 550 23.96 -20.36 -2.59
C ARG A 550 22.75 -19.43 -2.66
N GLY A 551 22.20 -19.09 -1.47
CA GLY A 551 21.06 -18.19 -1.34
C GLY A 551 19.69 -18.82 -1.65
N ALA A 552 19.61 -20.13 -1.92
CA ALA A 552 18.37 -20.85 -2.15
C ALA A 552 18.00 -21.68 -0.92
N LEU A 553 16.73 -21.68 -0.54
CA LEU A 553 16.19 -22.59 0.47
C LEU A 553 16.10 -23.99 -0.14
N VAL A 554 16.86 -24.95 0.42
CA VAL A 554 16.93 -26.34 -0.08
C VAL A 554 16.18 -27.33 0.81
N ALA A 555 15.99 -26.98 2.09
CA ALA A 555 15.15 -27.77 3.00
C ALA A 555 14.64 -26.92 4.16
N LYS A 556 13.46 -27.27 4.65
CA LYS A 556 12.86 -26.80 5.92
C LYS A 556 12.62 -28.05 6.76
N ARG A 557 13.15 -28.08 8.00
CA ARG A 557 12.99 -29.21 8.92
C ARG A 557 12.73 -28.70 10.33
N ARG A 558 11.87 -29.42 11.02
CA ARG A 558 11.56 -29.19 12.42
C ARG A 558 12.51 -30.06 13.26
N LEU A 559 13.23 -29.45 14.18
CA LEU A 559 14.20 -30.14 15.04
C LEU A 559 13.74 -30.06 16.50
N PRO A 560 13.88 -31.10 17.32
CA PRO A 560 13.69 -30.96 18.76
C PRO A 560 14.73 -29.97 19.33
N ARG A 561 14.31 -29.12 20.23
CA ARG A 561 15.19 -28.11 20.85
C ARG A 561 16.25 -28.75 21.74
N GLN A 562 15.87 -29.85 22.43
CA GLN A 562 16.72 -30.65 23.30
C GLN A 562 16.62 -32.13 22.93
N GLY A 563 17.57 -32.91 23.36
CA GLY A 563 17.61 -34.33 23.10
C GLY A 563 18.15 -34.69 21.70
N ASP A 564 17.90 -35.93 21.27
CA ASP A 564 18.35 -36.44 20.00
C ASP A 564 17.60 -35.79 18.81
N ALA A 565 18.34 -35.46 17.78
CA ALA A 565 17.85 -34.92 16.51
C ALA A 565 18.59 -35.54 15.31
N GLY A 566 19.15 -36.75 15.50
CA GLY A 566 20.01 -37.41 14.50
C GLY A 566 19.32 -37.61 13.16
N LEU A 567 18.06 -38.02 13.15
CA LEU A 567 17.27 -38.23 11.94
C LEU A 567 17.05 -36.94 11.16
N GLU A 568 16.58 -35.88 11.83
CA GLU A 568 16.27 -34.60 11.22
C GLU A 568 17.53 -33.86 10.76
N LEU A 569 18.61 -33.92 11.54
CA LEU A 569 19.92 -33.41 11.16
C LEU A 569 20.50 -34.16 9.97
N GLY A 570 20.33 -35.51 9.92
CA GLY A 570 20.68 -36.32 8.76
C GLY A 570 19.90 -35.87 7.49
N ALA A 571 18.62 -35.56 7.62
CA ALA A 571 17.82 -35.04 6.52
C ALA A 571 18.29 -33.65 6.05
N VAL A 572 18.71 -32.77 6.99
CA VAL A 572 19.31 -31.46 6.67
C VAL A 572 20.65 -31.66 5.93
N ALA A 573 21.51 -32.57 6.41
CA ALA A 573 22.77 -32.90 5.75
C ALA A 573 22.58 -33.40 4.32
N ALA A 574 21.72 -34.40 4.13
CA ALA A 574 21.42 -34.96 2.82
C ALA A 574 20.83 -33.89 1.84
N ALA A 575 20.06 -32.93 2.33
CA ALA A 575 19.57 -31.84 1.50
C ALA A 575 20.69 -30.85 1.11
N LEU A 576 21.59 -30.53 2.03
CA LEU A 576 22.77 -29.72 1.75
C LEU A 576 23.70 -30.43 0.75
N GLU A 577 24.03 -31.71 0.94
CA GLU A 577 24.86 -32.50 0.05
C GLU A 577 24.33 -32.52 -1.39
N ARG A 578 23.05 -32.85 -1.57
CA ARG A 578 22.41 -32.83 -2.90
C ARG A 578 22.48 -31.45 -3.57
N ALA A 579 22.32 -30.38 -2.80
CA ALA A 579 22.36 -29.03 -3.35
C ALA A 579 23.79 -28.50 -3.63
N PHE A 580 24.79 -29.09 -3.00
CA PHE A 580 26.21 -28.83 -3.29
C PHE A 580 26.70 -29.54 -4.56
N ASP A 581 26.02 -30.59 -5.02
CA ASP A 581 26.37 -31.27 -6.25
C ASP A 581 26.21 -30.35 -7.46
N PRO A 582 27.30 -30.04 -8.21
CA PRO A 582 27.24 -29.21 -9.39
C PRO A 582 26.38 -29.77 -10.51
N ALA A 583 26.20 -31.13 -10.55
CA ALA A 583 25.39 -31.80 -11.56
C ALA A 583 23.86 -31.64 -11.29
N ALA A 584 23.47 -31.39 -10.04
CA ALA A 584 22.08 -31.20 -9.65
C ALA A 584 21.59 -29.76 -9.88
N ALA A 585 22.44 -28.82 -10.29
CA ALA A 585 22.08 -27.43 -10.50
C ALA A 585 21.24 -27.27 -11.77
N LEU A 586 19.94 -27.05 -11.61
CA LEU A 586 18.99 -26.70 -12.71
C LEU A 586 19.14 -25.26 -13.22
N GLU A 587 20.14 -24.50 -12.73
CA GLU A 587 20.36 -23.10 -13.11
C GLU A 587 21.24 -22.97 -14.35
N PRO A 588 20.97 -22.00 -15.23
CA PRO A 588 21.84 -21.70 -16.36
C PRO A 588 23.30 -21.48 -15.93
N ARG A 589 24.26 -22.06 -16.64
CA ARG A 589 25.70 -21.83 -16.42
C ARG A 589 26.10 -20.49 -17.03
N ALA A 590 25.75 -19.38 -16.37
CA ALA A 590 26.12 -18.04 -16.78
C ALA A 590 27.00 -17.37 -15.72
N GLU A 591 27.93 -16.54 -16.16
CA GLU A 591 28.83 -15.80 -15.27
C GLU A 591 28.17 -14.57 -14.66
N GLY A 592 28.68 -14.10 -13.50
CA GLY A 592 28.31 -12.86 -12.86
C GLY A 592 27.28 -12.96 -11.74
N PRO A 593 26.91 -11.82 -11.13
CA PRO A 593 26.05 -11.73 -9.96
C PRO A 593 24.58 -11.71 -10.38
N TRP A 594 24.03 -12.85 -10.71
CA TRP A 594 22.63 -12.99 -11.05
C TRP A 594 21.95 -14.05 -10.18
N LEU A 595 20.62 -13.92 -10.04
CA LEU A 595 19.72 -14.89 -9.42
C LEU A 595 18.54 -15.15 -10.35
N PRO A 596 17.93 -16.36 -10.34
CA PRO A 596 16.63 -16.55 -10.95
C PRO A 596 15.62 -15.54 -10.39
N ALA A 597 14.80 -14.98 -11.26
CA ALA A 597 13.83 -13.95 -10.86
C ALA A 597 12.88 -14.45 -9.76
N GLU A 598 12.51 -15.73 -9.85
CA GLU A 598 11.64 -16.42 -8.91
C GLU A 598 12.28 -16.53 -7.52
N ARG A 599 13.60 -16.61 -7.43
CA ARG A 599 14.33 -16.78 -6.16
C ARG A 599 14.86 -15.48 -5.57
N TYR A 600 14.75 -14.37 -6.29
CA TYR A 600 15.36 -13.11 -5.89
C TYR A 600 14.93 -12.65 -4.49
N SER A 601 13.63 -12.55 -4.23
CA SER A 601 13.12 -12.07 -2.94
C SER A 601 13.42 -13.05 -1.81
N GLU A 602 13.37 -14.36 -2.07
CA GLU A 602 13.75 -15.41 -1.13
C GLU A 602 15.23 -15.29 -0.73
N ALA A 603 16.12 -15.19 -1.72
CA ALA A 603 17.57 -15.05 -1.47
C ALA A 603 17.89 -13.79 -0.65
N LEU A 604 17.19 -12.67 -0.88
CA LEU A 604 17.36 -11.46 -0.09
C LEU A 604 16.89 -11.62 1.36
N LEU A 605 15.75 -12.28 1.58
CA LEU A 605 15.26 -12.57 2.94
C LEU A 605 16.24 -13.44 3.70
N LEU A 606 16.71 -14.52 3.08
CA LEU A 606 17.68 -15.43 3.67
C LEU A 606 19.01 -14.71 3.97
N ALA A 607 19.48 -13.86 3.05
CA ALA A 607 20.69 -13.06 3.27
C ALA A 607 20.56 -12.07 4.44
N GLN A 608 19.39 -11.47 4.62
CA GLN A 608 19.11 -10.59 5.77
C GLN A 608 19.12 -11.40 7.08
N ALA A 609 18.56 -12.59 7.08
CA ALA A 609 18.57 -13.48 8.24
C ALA A 609 20.01 -13.93 8.61
N PHE A 610 20.84 -14.27 7.63
CA PHE A 610 22.28 -14.54 7.87
C PHE A 610 23.06 -13.34 8.38
N ALA A 611 22.63 -12.12 8.07
CA ALA A 611 23.21 -10.89 8.58
C ALA A 611 22.71 -10.51 9.98
N GLY A 612 21.93 -11.35 10.66
CA GLY A 612 21.36 -11.09 11.98
C GLY A 612 20.27 -10.01 12.00
N ARG A 613 19.69 -9.68 10.84
CA ARG A 613 18.66 -8.63 10.72
C ARG A 613 17.23 -9.14 10.93
N THR A 614 17.07 -10.43 11.18
CA THR A 614 15.76 -11.04 11.45
C THR A 614 15.68 -11.45 12.91
N PRO A 615 14.77 -10.90 13.69
CA PRO A 615 14.66 -11.19 15.12
C PRO A 615 14.45 -12.69 15.39
N GLY A 616 15.12 -13.19 16.41
CA GLY A 616 14.96 -14.57 16.87
C GLY A 616 15.58 -15.66 15.96
N VAL A 617 16.19 -15.30 14.85
CA VAL A 617 16.86 -16.25 13.94
C VAL A 617 18.35 -16.34 14.26
N VAL A 618 18.84 -17.57 14.42
CA VAL A 618 20.25 -17.87 14.71
C VAL A 618 20.91 -18.43 13.44
N PRO A 619 21.83 -17.70 12.80
CA PRO A 619 22.54 -18.19 11.63
C PRO A 619 23.69 -19.14 12.03
N VAL A 620 23.81 -20.25 11.31
CA VAL A 620 24.93 -21.19 11.40
C VAL A 620 25.55 -21.28 10.01
N ALA A 621 26.69 -20.62 9.82
CA ALA A 621 27.39 -20.67 8.54
C ALA A 621 28.02 -22.06 8.35
N CYS A 622 27.84 -22.60 7.16
CA CYS A 622 28.44 -23.90 6.74
C CYS A 622 29.12 -23.66 5.39
N THR A 623 30.38 -24.03 5.27
CA THR A 623 31.12 -24.00 4.00
C THR A 623 31.00 -25.31 3.24
N ALA A 624 30.70 -26.40 3.96
CA ALA A 624 30.43 -27.73 3.45
C ALA A 624 29.42 -28.45 4.36
N PRO A 625 28.72 -29.49 3.87
CA PRO A 625 27.78 -30.29 4.66
C PRO A 625 28.51 -31.35 5.49
N ASP A 626 29.51 -30.94 6.28
CA ASP A 626 30.34 -31.83 7.09
C ASP A 626 29.76 -32.07 8.50
N ALA A 627 30.32 -33.10 9.18
CA ALA A 627 29.91 -33.43 10.53
C ALA A 627 30.12 -32.31 11.53
N LEU A 628 31.08 -31.41 11.30
CA LEU A 628 31.36 -30.25 12.14
C LEU A 628 30.25 -29.20 11.99
N ALA A 629 29.77 -28.95 10.76
CA ALA A 629 28.64 -28.08 10.50
C ALA A 629 27.37 -28.56 11.22
N LEU A 630 27.08 -29.87 11.15
CA LEU A 630 25.94 -30.47 11.84
C LEU A 630 26.04 -30.38 13.36
N ARG A 631 27.23 -30.58 13.95
CA ARG A 631 27.46 -30.37 15.39
C ARG A 631 27.22 -28.92 15.80
N ARG A 632 27.62 -27.93 14.97
CA ARG A 632 27.35 -26.50 15.21
C ARG A 632 25.84 -26.22 15.16
N VAL A 633 25.11 -26.82 14.22
CA VAL A 633 23.64 -26.70 14.14
C VAL A 633 22.99 -27.29 15.38
N ALA A 634 23.43 -28.49 15.80
CA ALA A 634 22.94 -29.16 16.99
C ALA A 634 23.16 -28.30 18.26
N ALA A 635 24.35 -27.74 18.43
CA ALA A 635 24.68 -26.86 19.57
C ALA A 635 23.93 -25.52 19.55
N ALA A 636 23.60 -24.98 18.37
CA ALA A 636 22.93 -23.72 18.22
C ALA A 636 21.42 -23.77 18.52
N ARG A 637 20.79 -24.94 18.52
CA ARG A 637 19.34 -25.11 18.79
C ARG A 637 18.91 -24.48 20.10
N GLY A 638 19.68 -24.64 21.16
CA GLY A 638 19.40 -24.06 22.48
C GLY A 638 19.49 -22.52 22.54
N ARG A 639 20.16 -21.88 21.57
CA ARG A 639 20.30 -20.40 21.49
C ARG A 639 19.11 -19.71 20.85
N VAL A 640 18.24 -20.47 20.17
CA VAL A 640 17.03 -19.91 19.56
C VAL A 640 16.08 -19.47 20.66
N PRO A 641 15.53 -18.24 20.64
CA PRO A 641 14.58 -17.80 21.66
C PRO A 641 13.37 -18.72 21.75
N VAL A 642 12.90 -18.95 22.99
CA VAL A 642 11.63 -19.63 23.23
C VAL A 642 10.52 -18.63 23.02
N ARG A 643 9.49 -19.03 22.29
CA ARG A 643 8.31 -18.23 22.11
C ARG A 643 7.21 -18.70 23.06
N GLU A 644 6.46 -17.75 23.63
CA GLU A 644 5.26 -18.09 24.37
C GLU A 644 4.21 -18.74 23.46
N PRO A 645 3.56 -19.84 23.90
CA PRO A 645 2.51 -20.49 23.13
C PRO A 645 1.39 -19.50 22.79
N LEU A 646 0.95 -19.52 21.56
CA LEU A 646 -0.20 -18.71 21.15
C LEU A 646 -1.49 -19.34 21.72
N PRO A 647 -2.44 -18.51 22.22
CA PRO A 647 -3.75 -19.02 22.57
C PRO A 647 -4.42 -19.63 21.31
N PRO A 648 -5.14 -20.73 21.46
CA PRO A 648 -5.78 -21.41 20.33
C PRO A 648 -6.80 -20.49 19.66
N GLY A 649 -6.48 -20.05 18.46
CA GLY A 649 -7.39 -19.31 17.58
C GLY A 649 -8.03 -20.29 16.59
N ARG A 650 -9.35 -20.43 16.60
CA ARG A 650 -10.06 -21.19 15.56
C ARG A 650 -10.29 -20.27 14.37
N HIS A 651 -9.54 -20.50 13.29
CA HIS A 651 -9.83 -19.86 12.00
C HIS A 651 -10.17 -20.94 10.97
N PRO A 652 -11.33 -20.86 10.28
CA PRO A 652 -11.63 -21.77 9.17
C PRO A 652 -10.56 -21.59 8.08
N ARG A 653 -10.05 -22.70 7.53
CA ARG A 653 -8.98 -22.78 6.52
C ARG A 653 -7.55 -22.43 6.97
N ALA A 654 -7.28 -22.35 8.27
CA ALA A 654 -5.90 -22.23 8.76
C ALA A 654 -5.02 -23.41 8.33
N GLU A 655 -5.59 -24.58 8.10
CA GLU A 655 -4.87 -25.80 7.71
C GLU A 655 -4.25 -25.70 6.30
N GLU A 656 -4.97 -25.13 5.32
CA GLU A 656 -4.41 -24.89 3.97
C GLU A 656 -3.23 -23.90 4.00
N LEU A 657 -3.33 -22.87 4.85
CA LEU A 657 -2.26 -21.89 5.02
C LEU A 657 -1.10 -22.44 5.85
N ALA A 658 -1.40 -23.24 6.86
CA ALA A 658 -0.39 -23.88 7.72
C ALA A 658 0.42 -24.95 6.97
N ALA A 659 -0.14 -25.60 5.98
CA ALA A 659 0.57 -26.58 5.12
C ALA A 659 1.64 -25.90 4.24
N VAL A 660 1.53 -24.61 4.00
CA VAL A 660 2.48 -23.80 3.22
C VAL A 660 3.45 -23.04 4.13
N ALA A 661 2.99 -22.60 5.30
CA ALA A 661 3.84 -21.97 6.32
C ALA A 661 4.67 -23.00 7.08
#